data_5bb68343df8868c7feff901b51767f8e
#
_entry.id   5bb68343df8868c7feff901b51767f8e
#
_cell.length_a   1.000
_cell.length_b   1.000
_cell.length_c   1.000
_cell.angle_alpha   90.00
_cell.angle_beta   90.00
_cell.angle_gamma   90.00
#
_symmetry.space_group_name_H-M   'P 1'
#
loop_
_entity.id
_entity.type
_entity.pdbx_description
1 polymer ?
#
loop_
_entity_poly.entity_id
_entity_poly.type
_entity_poly.pdbx_seq_one_letter_code
_entity_poly.pdbx_strand_id
1 'polypeptide(L)'
;DAMEEHFATLYGKKIRYFIFDSSKASQLESFATNSGINVMIINNHAFNKTETNNMYKKGERGIKLIDYITGTNPIIIIDEPQSVEGKQTKSALKEFNSSFTLRYSATPKEDYNMVYRLDAIDAFRKRLVKKIHVKGIDIKGTTATHSYLYLEGMDISKNHYPKARIEIEVKQKNEVVKKTVKVSQGDDLFTISNNLQEYKGFKVSEINANTNTITFTNGIRLFSGEVSGEVNEEHKRRIQIRETIKSHLNKESNLYEKGIKILSLFFIDEVKNYRDYDEQGNQQDGKFARIFEEEYDNIVGEYKTNPIYKQYLERISTKKTHEGYFSIDKKGHLTNPDEKGRGENKSCDDVSAYDLIMKRKGLLLDLKEPTRFIFSHSALREGWDNPNVFQICVLRNTDPKEVRTRQEVGRGLRLCVNQNGDRIDEDFEEMDFTQANILTIIANDSYEDFAKGLQHEFSKNIKDRPSKLTKEFLLKNKLGETRISDEIATKICNDFLKNGYVDDFGALTDKYHSDLEQNNIQIREELKPKLEFIVEVVKQLYDNTIKIVNEDDTNKIRNKINQTNFNHPEFKKFWEKINSKSTYTVNFNTSILIKNSVEKINQDLHIVKITAEIKSGDMATTGIDLEKLKSNKAFGNEQTKTENVKSIISSKYTSDLIEKIVTETFLKRKTVIEILITISKGKFDLFKENPEDFIIQISKIINDEKAEIIYDNIVYHKTEEKIPLDIFEKGILNSGNSIDVKRYIYDYLIYDSDNEKKFAKNIDSSVEVIVFSKLPKNHYVIYTPLGRFSPDWMIVFDKNKVKYAYFIAETKGSKRDLDQRGVERIKIECAKKHFHAISDEKVKFDVVSSWDDLKKIAEFIH
;
A
#
# COMPACT_ATOMS: atom_id res chain seq x y z
N ASP A 1 -8.93 8.93 39.08
CA ASP A 1 -7.73 9.65 39.52
C ASP A 1 -7.36 10.74 38.51
N ALA A 2 -7.03 10.43 37.22
CA ALA A 2 -6.66 11.43 36.22
C ALA A 2 -7.77 12.49 35.95
N MET A 3 -9.03 12.09 35.96
CA MET A 3 -10.16 13.02 35.82
C MET A 3 -10.33 13.94 37.03
N GLU A 4 -10.16 13.42 38.24
CA GLU A 4 -10.17 14.24 39.46
C GLU A 4 -9.07 15.28 39.46
N GLU A 5 -7.84 14.86 39.12
CA GLU A 5 -6.68 15.75 39.05
C GLU A 5 -6.88 16.84 37.99
N HIS A 6 -7.38 16.46 36.79
CA HIS A 6 -7.69 17.38 35.71
C HIS A 6 -8.74 18.43 36.13
N PHE A 7 -9.84 18.01 36.76
CA PHE A 7 -10.85 18.96 37.22
C PHE A 7 -10.35 19.86 38.36
N ALA A 8 -9.57 19.31 39.28
CA ALA A 8 -8.97 20.10 40.35
C ALA A 8 -8.01 21.14 39.81
N THR A 9 -7.14 20.77 38.83
CA THR A 9 -6.15 21.65 38.23
C THR A 9 -6.76 22.75 37.36
N LEU A 10 -7.70 22.41 36.47
CA LEU A 10 -8.24 23.38 35.49
C LEU A 10 -9.39 24.20 36.04
N TYR A 11 -10.24 23.62 36.89
CA TYR A 11 -11.48 24.27 37.35
C TYR A 11 -11.52 24.56 38.83
N GLY A 12 -10.49 24.13 39.60
CA GLY A 12 -10.48 24.27 41.06
C GLY A 12 -11.65 23.52 41.74
N LYS A 13 -12.23 22.54 41.08
CA LYS A 13 -13.41 21.81 41.58
C LYS A 13 -13.10 20.33 41.76
N LYS A 14 -13.58 19.77 42.84
CA LYS A 14 -13.48 18.34 43.09
C LYS A 14 -14.69 17.62 42.50
N ILE A 15 -14.45 16.56 41.72
CA ILE A 15 -15.50 15.64 41.28
C ILE A 15 -15.49 14.39 42.12
N ARG A 16 -16.65 13.75 42.26
CA ARG A 16 -16.82 12.44 42.87
C ARG A 16 -17.29 11.48 41.80
N TYR A 17 -16.66 10.32 41.69
CA TYR A 17 -17.09 9.30 40.75
C TYR A 17 -17.16 7.93 41.42
N PHE A 18 -18.00 7.05 40.84
CA PHE A 18 -18.08 5.65 41.21
C PHE A 18 -18.52 4.81 40.03
N ILE A 19 -18.19 3.55 40.06
CA ILE A 19 -18.66 2.56 39.11
C ILE A 19 -19.92 1.94 39.71
N PHE A 20 -21.01 1.93 38.90
CA PHE A 20 -22.27 1.38 39.34
C PHE A 20 -22.15 -0.10 39.72
N ASP A 21 -22.59 -0.43 40.93
CA ASP A 21 -22.66 -1.78 41.45
C ASP A 21 -24.04 -1.92 42.16
N SER A 22 -24.88 -2.81 41.64
CA SER A 22 -26.24 -3.03 42.13
C SER A 22 -26.29 -3.55 43.58
N SER A 23 -25.20 -4.02 44.13
CA SER A 23 -25.07 -4.43 45.53
C SER A 23 -24.82 -3.26 46.50
N LYS A 24 -24.44 -2.08 45.97
CA LYS A 24 -24.08 -0.89 46.77
C LYS A 24 -25.06 0.25 46.63
N ALA A 25 -26.33 0.02 47.04
CA ALA A 25 -27.41 1.01 46.92
C ALA A 25 -27.07 2.36 47.60
N SER A 26 -26.28 2.38 48.69
CA SER A 26 -25.84 3.60 49.37
C SER A 26 -25.05 4.56 48.49
N GLN A 27 -24.34 4.07 47.47
CA GLN A 27 -23.60 4.93 46.52
C GLN A 27 -24.58 5.73 45.63
N LEU A 28 -25.70 5.13 45.24
CA LEU A 28 -26.75 5.82 44.46
C LEU A 28 -27.51 6.83 45.33
N GLU A 29 -27.79 6.51 46.58
CA GLU A 29 -28.39 7.46 47.51
C GLU A 29 -27.48 8.68 47.71
N SER A 30 -26.15 8.46 47.88
CA SER A 30 -25.17 9.53 47.94
C SER A 30 -25.08 10.33 46.62
N PHE A 31 -25.16 9.68 45.47
CA PHE A 31 -25.18 10.32 44.17
C PHE A 31 -26.39 11.26 44.01
N ALA A 32 -27.56 10.83 44.45
CA ALA A 32 -28.79 11.59 44.34
C ALA A 32 -28.90 12.77 45.31
N THR A 33 -28.25 12.69 46.48
CA THR A 33 -28.41 13.69 47.57
C THR A 33 -27.27 14.69 47.67
N ASN A 34 -26.13 14.40 47.05
CA ASN A 34 -24.95 15.23 47.15
C ASN A 34 -24.98 16.42 46.18
N SER A 35 -24.69 17.63 46.66
CA SER A 35 -24.71 18.87 45.89
C SER A 35 -23.49 19.15 45.04
N GLY A 36 -22.45 18.25 45.08
CA GLY A 36 -21.25 18.38 44.26
C GLY A 36 -21.43 17.82 42.83
N ILE A 37 -20.33 17.90 42.05
CA ILE A 37 -20.28 17.24 40.75
C ILE A 37 -20.09 15.75 40.98
N ASN A 38 -21.11 14.96 40.67
CA ASN A 38 -21.10 13.53 40.85
C ASN A 38 -21.16 12.84 39.49
N VAL A 39 -20.31 11.82 39.27
CA VAL A 39 -20.24 11.05 38.02
C VAL A 39 -20.45 9.57 38.30
N MET A 40 -21.45 8.98 37.69
CA MET A 40 -21.71 7.54 37.76
C MET A 40 -21.29 6.90 36.43
N ILE A 41 -20.42 5.92 36.52
CA ILE A 41 -20.02 5.12 35.38
C ILE A 41 -20.82 3.83 35.36
N ILE A 42 -21.56 3.58 34.31
CA ILE A 42 -22.47 2.43 34.22
C ILE A 42 -22.32 1.76 32.84
N ASN A 43 -22.31 0.45 32.83
CA ASN A 43 -22.30 -0.29 31.56
C ASN A 43 -23.75 -0.66 31.14
N ASN A 44 -23.92 -0.93 29.84
CA ASN A 44 -25.19 -1.26 29.23
C ASN A 44 -25.89 -2.47 29.88
N HIS A 45 -25.14 -3.48 30.32
CA HIS A 45 -25.72 -4.70 30.91
C HIS A 45 -26.42 -4.45 32.24
N ALA A 46 -26.09 -3.39 32.92
CA ALA A 46 -26.68 -3.06 34.23
C ALA A 46 -28.15 -2.56 34.15
N PHE A 47 -28.58 -2.05 32.97
CA PHE A 47 -29.89 -1.43 32.81
C PHE A 47 -30.69 -1.85 31.56
N ASN A 48 -30.11 -2.60 30.62
CA ASN A 48 -30.75 -2.92 29.35
C ASN A 48 -31.93 -3.90 29.41
N LYS A 49 -32.13 -4.58 30.53
CA LYS A 49 -33.22 -5.55 30.74
C LYS A 49 -34.05 -5.15 31.95
N THR A 50 -35.15 -4.45 31.70
CA THR A 50 -36.03 -3.92 32.75
C THR A 50 -36.69 -4.99 33.63
N GLU A 51 -36.89 -6.22 33.10
CA GLU A 51 -37.52 -7.32 33.86
C GLU A 51 -36.55 -8.06 34.79
N THR A 52 -35.28 -8.13 34.46
CA THR A 52 -34.30 -8.99 35.15
C THR A 52 -33.26 -8.24 35.94
N ASN A 53 -32.94 -7.00 35.57
CA ASN A 53 -31.86 -6.26 36.20
C ASN A 53 -32.27 -5.75 37.60
N ASN A 54 -31.34 -5.85 38.53
CA ASN A 54 -31.52 -5.40 39.92
C ASN A 54 -31.86 -3.91 40.01
N MET A 55 -31.49 -3.10 39.02
CA MET A 55 -31.82 -1.67 38.98
C MET A 55 -33.34 -1.39 39.04
N TYR A 56 -34.15 -2.30 38.51
CA TYR A 56 -35.63 -2.16 38.46
C TYR A 56 -36.36 -2.92 39.55
N LYS A 57 -35.66 -3.69 40.39
CA LYS A 57 -36.25 -4.41 41.51
C LYS A 57 -36.39 -3.49 42.72
N LYS A 58 -37.48 -3.64 43.48
CA LYS A 58 -37.64 -2.93 44.73
C LYS A 58 -36.67 -3.47 45.77
N GLY A 59 -35.88 -2.58 46.35
CA GLY A 59 -34.99 -2.90 47.47
C GLY A 59 -35.77 -3.04 48.80
N GLU A 60 -35.06 -3.27 49.90
CA GLU A 60 -35.63 -3.45 51.23
C GLU A 60 -36.49 -2.27 51.70
N ARG A 61 -36.21 -1.03 51.21
CA ARG A 61 -37.00 0.18 51.51
C ARG A 61 -38.14 0.42 50.52
N GLY A 62 -38.44 -0.51 49.63
CA GLY A 62 -39.50 -0.38 48.65
C GLY A 62 -39.20 0.54 47.46
N ILE A 63 -38.02 1.17 47.40
CA ILE A 63 -37.56 2.07 46.36
C ILE A 63 -36.71 1.26 45.35
N LYS A 64 -36.88 1.53 44.06
CA LYS A 64 -36.03 0.95 43.03
C LYS A 64 -34.74 1.78 42.88
N LEU A 65 -33.64 1.14 42.51
CA LEU A 65 -32.38 1.86 42.28
C LEU A 65 -32.47 2.91 41.15
N ILE A 66 -33.30 2.65 40.14
CA ILE A 66 -33.57 3.60 39.06
C ILE A 66 -34.24 4.90 39.56
N ASP A 67 -35.04 4.82 40.60
CA ASP A 67 -35.79 5.99 41.12
C ASP A 67 -34.85 7.06 41.71
N TYR A 68 -33.72 6.65 42.29
CA TYR A 68 -32.66 7.57 42.74
C TYR A 68 -32.04 8.32 41.56
N ILE A 69 -31.78 7.65 40.42
CA ILE A 69 -31.20 8.23 39.23
C ILE A 69 -32.17 9.20 38.57
N THR A 70 -33.40 8.73 38.36
CA THR A 70 -34.52 9.50 37.75
C THR A 70 -34.75 10.82 38.47
N GLY A 71 -34.71 10.80 39.82
CA GLY A 71 -34.90 11.99 40.65
C GLY A 71 -33.82 13.07 40.48
N THR A 72 -32.67 12.76 39.93
CA THR A 72 -31.57 13.73 39.69
C THR A 72 -31.66 14.45 38.35
N ASN A 73 -32.53 14.01 37.41
CA ASN A 73 -32.56 14.46 36.03
C ASN A 73 -31.15 14.53 35.41
N PRO A 74 -30.43 13.41 35.34
CA PRO A 74 -28.99 13.43 35.06
C PRO A 74 -28.70 13.88 33.62
N ILE A 75 -27.44 14.36 33.40
CA ILE A 75 -26.85 14.45 32.06
C ILE A 75 -26.30 13.08 31.72
N ILE A 76 -26.75 12.50 30.62
CA ILE A 76 -26.23 11.22 30.14
C ILE A 76 -25.12 11.50 29.10
N ILE A 77 -23.98 10.86 29.28
CA ILE A 77 -22.87 10.86 28.32
C ILE A 77 -22.72 9.43 27.79
N ILE A 78 -22.90 9.26 26.49
CA ILE A 78 -22.78 7.95 25.82
C ILE A 78 -21.55 7.97 24.95
N ASP A 79 -20.57 7.12 25.26
CA ASP A 79 -19.42 6.85 24.42
C ASP A 79 -19.72 5.65 23.55
N GLU A 80 -19.36 5.73 22.25
CA GLU A 80 -19.60 4.70 21.22
C GLU A 80 -21.07 4.21 21.20
N PRO A 81 -22.04 5.11 20.94
CA PRO A 81 -23.48 4.82 21.01
C PRO A 81 -23.93 3.65 20.14
N GLN A 82 -23.22 3.32 19.03
CA GLN A 82 -23.55 2.19 18.17
C GLN A 82 -23.52 0.83 18.90
N SER A 83 -22.79 0.73 20.01
CA SER A 83 -22.72 -0.49 20.84
C SER A 83 -23.88 -0.61 21.80
N VAL A 84 -24.53 0.50 22.14
CA VAL A 84 -25.58 0.59 23.17
C VAL A 84 -26.98 1.00 22.64
N GLU A 85 -27.13 1.19 21.32
CA GLU A 85 -28.37 1.70 20.70
C GLU A 85 -29.35 0.62 20.21
N GLY A 86 -29.35 -0.58 20.79
CA GLY A 86 -30.41 -1.55 20.57
C GLY A 86 -31.78 -1.02 21.07
N LYS A 87 -32.87 -1.48 20.45
CA LYS A 87 -34.25 -1.03 20.81
C LYS A 87 -34.51 -1.09 22.30
N GLN A 88 -34.10 -2.15 22.99
CA GLN A 88 -34.25 -2.33 24.42
C GLN A 88 -33.48 -1.30 25.24
N THR A 89 -32.23 -1.04 24.87
CA THR A 89 -31.37 -0.08 25.55
C THR A 89 -31.87 1.36 25.36
N LYS A 90 -32.33 1.72 24.16
CA LYS A 90 -32.95 3.03 23.88
C LYS A 90 -34.20 3.24 24.75
N SER A 91 -35.01 2.20 24.96
CA SER A 91 -36.18 2.28 25.85
C SER A 91 -35.75 2.46 27.30
N ALA A 92 -34.77 1.69 27.76
CA ALA A 92 -34.26 1.77 29.13
C ALA A 92 -33.60 3.13 29.45
N LEU A 93 -32.87 3.72 28.47
CA LEU A 93 -32.27 5.05 28.64
C LEU A 93 -33.33 6.16 28.83
N LYS A 94 -34.54 6.02 28.28
CA LYS A 94 -35.61 6.99 28.48
C LYS A 94 -36.08 7.00 29.95
N GLU A 95 -36.00 5.88 30.65
CA GLU A 95 -36.40 5.77 32.06
C GLU A 95 -35.47 6.52 33.00
N PHE A 96 -34.25 6.91 32.57
CA PHE A 96 -33.35 7.75 33.37
C PHE A 96 -33.84 9.20 33.53
N ASN A 97 -34.85 9.63 32.73
CA ASN A 97 -35.38 10.98 32.75
C ASN A 97 -34.31 12.07 32.66
N SER A 98 -33.37 11.90 31.71
CA SER A 98 -32.23 12.79 31.57
C SER A 98 -32.62 14.19 31.07
N SER A 99 -31.95 15.21 31.59
CA SER A 99 -32.10 16.59 31.13
C SER A 99 -31.70 16.72 29.65
N PHE A 100 -30.60 16.09 29.27
CA PHE A 100 -30.14 15.91 27.89
C PHE A 100 -29.10 14.79 27.81
N THR A 101 -28.84 14.33 26.60
CA THR A 101 -27.88 13.26 26.34
C THR A 101 -26.84 13.75 25.35
N LEU A 102 -25.55 13.66 25.72
CA LEU A 102 -24.39 13.88 24.84
C LEU A 102 -23.94 12.53 24.29
N ARG A 103 -23.76 12.47 23.00
CA ARG A 103 -23.36 11.24 22.32
C ARG A 103 -22.04 11.50 21.58
N TYR A 104 -21.02 10.74 21.89
CA TYR A 104 -19.71 10.79 21.25
C TYR A 104 -19.51 9.53 20.41
N SER A 105 -19.28 9.68 19.11
CA SER A 105 -19.07 8.55 18.22
C SER A 105 -18.17 8.93 17.05
N ALA A 106 -17.25 8.06 16.74
CA ALA A 106 -16.50 8.14 15.50
C ALA A 106 -17.30 7.57 14.30
N THR A 107 -18.32 6.74 14.56
CA THR A 107 -19.10 6.01 13.54
C THR A 107 -20.59 5.98 13.89
N PRO A 108 -21.28 7.12 13.92
CA PRO A 108 -22.70 7.15 14.25
C PRO A 108 -23.52 6.38 13.21
N LYS A 109 -24.51 5.60 13.68
CA LYS A 109 -25.46 4.91 12.78
C LYS A 109 -26.57 5.84 12.31
N GLU A 110 -26.95 6.78 13.14
CA GLU A 110 -28.00 7.75 12.89
C GLU A 110 -27.54 9.12 13.39
N ASP A 111 -27.79 10.18 12.61
CA ASP A 111 -27.50 11.55 13.00
C ASP A 111 -28.65 12.12 13.83
N TYR A 112 -28.36 12.44 15.08
CA TYR A 112 -29.28 13.14 15.97
C TYR A 112 -28.70 14.51 16.33
N ASN A 113 -29.33 15.59 15.93
CA ASN A 113 -28.99 16.96 16.35
C ASN A 113 -27.46 17.17 16.45
N MET A 114 -26.75 16.89 15.36
CA MET A 114 -25.27 16.97 15.33
C MET A 114 -24.83 18.39 15.69
N VAL A 115 -24.13 18.54 16.83
CA VAL A 115 -23.64 19.81 17.34
C VAL A 115 -22.23 20.10 16.87
N TYR A 116 -21.39 19.08 16.75
CA TYR A 116 -20.01 19.20 16.32
C TYR A 116 -19.60 17.99 15.52
N ARG A 117 -18.82 18.24 14.45
CA ARG A 117 -18.26 17.19 13.59
C ARG A 117 -16.77 17.41 13.45
N LEU A 118 -16.00 16.35 13.69
CA LEU A 118 -14.59 16.25 13.36
C LEU A 118 -14.36 14.86 12.76
N ASP A 119 -14.47 14.75 11.46
CA ASP A 119 -14.22 13.47 10.79
C ASP A 119 -12.74 13.28 10.43
N ALA A 120 -12.42 12.11 9.82
CA ALA A 120 -11.05 11.75 9.47
C ALA A 120 -10.40 12.77 8.51
N ILE A 121 -11.20 13.35 7.60
CA ILE A 121 -10.71 14.36 6.64
C ILE A 121 -10.39 15.67 7.35
N ASP A 122 -11.28 16.13 8.21
CA ASP A 122 -11.04 17.35 8.99
C ASP A 122 -9.82 17.22 9.89
N ALA A 123 -9.70 16.06 10.57
CA ALA A 123 -8.55 15.77 11.40
C ALA A 123 -7.24 15.75 10.61
N PHE A 124 -7.26 15.14 9.41
CA PHE A 124 -6.09 15.12 8.53
C PHE A 124 -5.73 16.51 8.01
N ARG A 125 -6.71 17.28 7.51
CA ARG A 125 -6.51 18.65 6.99
C ARG A 125 -6.02 19.63 8.06
N LYS A 126 -6.52 19.48 9.27
CA LYS A 126 -6.11 20.28 10.44
C LYS A 126 -4.82 19.75 11.08
N ARG A 127 -4.14 18.78 10.48
CA ARG A 127 -2.91 18.15 10.98
C ARG A 127 -3.00 17.69 12.44
N LEU A 128 -4.17 17.17 12.83
CA LEU A 128 -4.44 16.65 14.18
C LEU A 128 -4.09 15.17 14.31
N VAL A 129 -3.74 14.53 13.22
CA VAL A 129 -3.44 13.09 13.14
C VAL A 129 -2.23 12.83 12.26
N LYS A 130 -1.59 11.67 12.45
CA LYS A 130 -0.48 11.21 11.61
C LYS A 130 -0.94 10.98 10.18
N LYS A 131 -0.04 11.20 9.24
CA LYS A 131 -0.18 10.79 7.85
C LYS A 131 -0.08 9.27 7.73
N ILE A 132 -0.90 8.65 6.88
CA ILE A 132 -0.89 7.21 6.65
C ILE A 132 -0.01 6.89 5.45
N HIS A 133 0.95 6.00 5.66
CA HIS A 133 1.70 5.30 4.63
C HIS A 133 1.30 3.83 4.64
N VAL A 134 1.22 3.21 3.48
CA VAL A 134 0.90 1.78 3.37
C VAL A 134 2.02 1.07 2.65
N LYS A 135 2.41 -0.08 3.19
CA LYS A 135 3.29 -1.04 2.54
C LYS A 135 2.47 -2.31 2.28
N GLY A 136 2.09 -2.52 1.02
CA GLY A 136 1.38 -3.72 0.60
C GLY A 136 2.33 -4.88 0.36
N ILE A 137 1.91 -6.09 0.70
CA ILE A 137 2.60 -7.34 0.35
C ILE A 137 1.59 -8.17 -0.43
N ASP A 138 1.76 -8.19 -1.76
CA ASP A 138 0.87 -8.89 -2.68
C ASP A 138 1.51 -10.17 -3.19
N ILE A 139 0.75 -11.26 -3.14
CA ILE A 139 1.12 -12.53 -3.76
C ILE A 139 0.36 -12.63 -5.06
N LYS A 140 1.02 -12.33 -6.18
CA LYS A 140 0.45 -12.53 -7.51
C LYS A 140 0.89 -13.87 -8.07
N GLY A 141 -0.10 -14.65 -8.36
CA GLY A 141 -0.04 -15.81 -9.26
C GLY A 141 0.72 -17.00 -8.72
N THR A 142 0.01 -18.06 -8.51
CA THR A 142 0.53 -19.39 -8.75
C THR A 142 0.82 -19.55 -10.25
N THR A 143 1.77 -18.77 -10.78
CA THR A 143 2.27 -18.99 -12.12
C THR A 143 3.22 -20.16 -12.07
N ALA A 144 3.07 -21.05 -12.99
CA ALA A 144 3.77 -22.23 -13.44
C ALA A 144 5.30 -22.36 -13.23
N THR A 145 5.91 -21.48 -12.53
CA THR A 145 7.29 -21.63 -12.10
C THR A 145 7.29 -21.79 -10.59
N HIS A 146 7.79 -22.93 -10.12
CA HIS A 146 8.09 -23.13 -8.69
C HIS A 146 9.11 -22.12 -8.16
N SER A 147 9.54 -21.17 -8.98
CA SER A 147 10.55 -20.15 -8.66
C SER A 147 9.97 -19.14 -7.69
N TYR A 148 10.33 -19.26 -6.44
CA TYR A 148 10.04 -18.24 -5.44
C TYR A 148 10.82 -16.95 -5.74
N LEU A 149 10.12 -15.84 -5.85
CA LEU A 149 10.69 -14.50 -6.05
C LEU A 149 9.93 -13.50 -5.16
N TYR A 150 10.64 -12.74 -4.36
CA TYR A 150 10.09 -11.62 -3.63
C TYR A 150 10.91 -10.38 -3.90
N LEU A 151 10.30 -9.34 -4.49
CA LEU A 151 10.96 -8.05 -4.67
C LEU A 151 10.82 -7.22 -3.40
N GLU A 152 11.87 -7.20 -2.59
CA GLU A 152 11.92 -6.42 -1.35
C GLU A 152 11.90 -4.91 -1.61
N GLY A 153 12.65 -4.44 -2.62
CA GLY A 153 12.74 -3.03 -2.96
C GLY A 153 13.95 -2.70 -3.81
N MET A 154 14.22 -1.40 -3.96
CA MET A 154 15.33 -0.88 -4.78
C MET A 154 16.44 -0.30 -3.90
N ASP A 155 17.69 -0.61 -4.27
CA ASP A 155 18.89 0.00 -3.70
C ASP A 155 19.36 1.11 -4.64
N ILE A 156 19.25 2.34 -4.19
CA ILE A 156 19.52 3.53 -4.99
C ILE A 156 20.73 4.26 -4.41
N SER A 157 21.71 4.60 -5.25
CA SER A 157 22.92 5.27 -4.83
C SER A 157 23.43 6.23 -5.90
N LYS A 158 24.10 7.29 -5.46
CA LYS A 158 24.80 8.20 -6.39
C LYS A 158 25.99 7.53 -7.10
N ASN A 159 26.51 6.44 -6.55
CA ASN A 159 27.75 5.80 -7.00
C ASN A 159 27.53 4.59 -7.90
N HIS A 160 26.33 4.05 -8.00
CA HIS A 160 25.99 2.89 -8.83
C HIS A 160 24.56 2.96 -9.36
N TYR A 161 24.30 2.16 -10.41
CA TYR A 161 22.94 1.98 -10.94
C TYR A 161 21.99 1.41 -9.91
N PRO A 162 20.66 1.59 -10.10
CA PRO A 162 19.68 0.94 -9.25
C PRO A 162 19.94 -0.57 -9.26
N LYS A 163 19.93 -1.13 -8.06
CA LYS A 163 19.92 -2.58 -7.85
C LYS A 163 18.61 -2.96 -7.21
N ALA A 164 18.05 -4.07 -7.64
CA ALA A 164 16.90 -4.64 -6.96
C ALA A 164 17.36 -5.57 -5.83
N ARG A 165 16.77 -5.43 -4.65
CA ARG A 165 16.87 -6.43 -3.58
C ARG A 165 15.75 -7.43 -3.78
N ILE A 166 16.13 -8.66 -4.12
CA ILE A 166 15.22 -9.75 -4.42
C ILE A 166 15.53 -10.93 -3.52
N GLU A 167 14.53 -11.50 -2.88
CA GLU A 167 14.69 -12.75 -2.15
C GLU A 167 14.40 -13.92 -3.11
N ILE A 168 15.34 -14.84 -3.18
CA ILE A 168 15.28 -16.05 -4.01
C ILE A 168 15.73 -17.26 -3.21
N GLU A 169 15.41 -18.43 -3.68
CA GLU A 169 15.97 -19.67 -3.19
C GLU A 169 17.38 -19.85 -3.74
N VAL A 170 18.33 -20.23 -2.87
CA VAL A 170 19.73 -20.45 -3.23
C VAL A 170 20.15 -21.83 -2.72
N LYS A 171 20.69 -22.67 -3.61
CA LYS A 171 21.19 -23.98 -3.28
C LYS A 171 22.51 -23.86 -2.51
N GLN A 172 22.54 -24.40 -1.31
CA GLN A 172 23.73 -24.63 -0.52
C GLN A 172 24.14 -26.10 -0.59
N LYS A 173 25.26 -26.46 0.08
CA LYS A 173 25.79 -27.84 0.00
C LYS A 173 24.79 -28.94 0.35
N ASN A 174 23.90 -28.71 1.33
CA ASN A 174 22.98 -29.72 1.86
C ASN A 174 21.50 -29.27 1.88
N GLU A 175 21.21 -28.04 1.54
CA GLU A 175 19.84 -27.49 1.63
C GLU A 175 19.61 -26.35 0.64
N VAL A 176 18.35 -26.01 0.40
CA VAL A 176 17.94 -24.81 -0.34
C VAL A 176 17.43 -23.79 0.68
N VAL A 177 18.03 -22.61 0.69
CA VAL A 177 17.67 -21.54 1.63
C VAL A 177 17.19 -20.32 0.88
N LYS A 178 16.25 -19.59 1.45
CA LYS A 178 15.82 -18.29 0.93
C LYS A 178 16.80 -17.22 1.35
N LYS A 179 17.26 -16.42 0.37
CA LYS A 179 18.26 -15.38 0.60
C LYS A 179 17.94 -14.14 -0.21
N THR A 180 17.99 -12.96 0.44
CA THR A 180 17.94 -11.68 -0.28
C THR A 180 19.27 -11.42 -0.96
N VAL A 181 19.22 -11.20 -2.26
CA VAL A 181 20.38 -10.87 -3.12
C VAL A 181 20.16 -9.51 -3.78
N LYS A 182 21.27 -8.81 -4.04
CA LYS A 182 21.23 -7.56 -4.81
C LYS A 182 21.54 -7.89 -6.26
N VAL A 183 20.60 -7.60 -7.15
CA VAL A 183 20.75 -7.86 -8.58
C VAL A 183 20.80 -6.56 -9.37
N SER A 184 21.59 -6.59 -10.44
CA SER A 184 21.73 -5.52 -11.43
C SER A 184 21.09 -5.94 -12.75
N GLN A 185 20.85 -5.00 -13.64
CA GLN A 185 20.43 -5.31 -15.01
C GLN A 185 21.46 -6.22 -15.69
N GLY A 186 20.99 -7.30 -16.30
CA GLY A 186 21.84 -8.30 -16.96
C GLY A 186 22.20 -9.51 -16.08
N ASP A 187 21.96 -9.44 -14.76
CA ASP A 187 22.21 -10.57 -13.86
C ASP A 187 21.26 -11.73 -14.15
N ASP A 188 21.76 -12.96 -13.99
CA ASP A 188 21.02 -14.19 -14.22
C ASP A 188 20.77 -14.92 -12.88
N LEU A 189 19.51 -15.06 -12.50
CA LEU A 189 19.14 -15.70 -11.24
C LEU A 189 19.49 -17.19 -11.22
N PHE A 190 19.58 -17.85 -12.36
CA PHE A 190 20.07 -19.22 -12.43
C PHE A 190 21.49 -19.35 -11.86
N THR A 191 22.38 -18.45 -12.27
CA THR A 191 23.76 -18.41 -11.75
C THR A 191 23.80 -18.03 -10.27
N ILE A 192 23.02 -17.01 -9.86
CA ILE A 192 22.99 -16.51 -8.47
C ILE A 192 22.42 -17.53 -7.50
N SER A 193 21.45 -18.33 -7.94
CA SER A 193 20.83 -19.41 -7.14
C SER A 193 21.69 -20.68 -7.01
N ASN A 194 22.93 -20.68 -7.53
CA ASN A 194 23.78 -21.86 -7.66
C ASN A 194 23.14 -22.95 -8.53
N ASN A 195 22.67 -22.53 -9.71
CA ASN A 195 22.12 -23.38 -10.79
C ASN A 195 20.84 -24.13 -10.42
N LEU A 196 19.97 -23.53 -9.60
CA LEU A 196 18.61 -24.04 -9.44
C LEU A 196 17.83 -23.91 -10.73
N GLN A 197 17.29 -25.03 -11.22
CA GLN A 197 16.63 -25.14 -12.53
C GLN A 197 15.39 -24.26 -12.65
N GLU A 198 14.74 -23.98 -11.53
CA GLU A 198 13.57 -23.11 -11.39
C GLU A 198 13.84 -21.69 -11.90
N TYR A 199 15.09 -21.20 -11.75
CA TYR A 199 15.47 -19.86 -12.20
C TYR A 199 16.05 -19.79 -13.60
N LYS A 200 16.02 -20.90 -14.35
CA LYS A 200 16.49 -20.89 -15.73
C LYS A 200 15.62 -19.96 -16.59
N GLY A 201 16.27 -18.98 -17.23
CA GLY A 201 15.59 -17.95 -18.05
C GLY A 201 15.19 -16.70 -17.26
N PHE A 202 15.47 -16.61 -15.95
CA PHE A 202 15.28 -15.40 -15.16
C PHE A 202 16.51 -14.50 -15.21
N LYS A 203 16.75 -13.89 -16.36
CA LYS A 203 17.77 -12.85 -16.50
C LYS A 203 17.11 -11.49 -16.35
N VAL A 204 17.69 -10.61 -15.53
CA VAL A 204 17.15 -9.27 -15.28
C VAL A 204 17.25 -8.44 -16.55
N SER A 205 16.12 -8.05 -17.13
CA SER A 205 16.06 -7.22 -18.34
C SER A 205 15.99 -5.73 -18.03
N GLU A 206 15.26 -5.35 -16.98
CA GLU A 206 15.07 -3.95 -16.58
C GLU A 206 14.90 -3.84 -15.07
N ILE A 207 15.52 -2.82 -14.47
CA ILE A 207 15.24 -2.37 -13.10
C ILE A 207 14.79 -0.92 -13.20
N ASN A 208 13.57 -0.63 -12.82
CA ASN A 208 13.00 0.71 -12.88
C ASN A 208 12.74 1.24 -11.48
N ALA A 209 13.62 2.11 -11.02
CA ALA A 209 13.55 2.69 -9.69
C ALA A 209 12.42 3.72 -9.53
N ASN A 210 11.88 4.28 -10.62
CA ASN A 210 10.77 5.23 -10.56
C ASN A 210 9.42 4.54 -10.30
N THR A 211 9.27 3.33 -10.85
CA THR A 211 8.06 2.52 -10.69
C THR A 211 8.24 1.41 -9.66
N ASN A 212 9.42 1.31 -9.04
CA ASN A 212 9.82 0.25 -8.12
C ASN A 212 9.56 -1.15 -8.70
N THR A 213 10.00 -1.37 -9.94
CA THR A 213 9.76 -2.64 -10.64
C THR A 213 11.03 -3.28 -11.16
N ILE A 214 11.06 -4.61 -11.16
CA ILE A 214 12.03 -5.42 -11.87
C ILE A 214 11.32 -6.23 -12.96
N THR A 215 11.94 -6.33 -14.13
CA THR A 215 11.42 -7.14 -15.25
C THR A 215 12.49 -8.14 -15.67
N PHE A 216 12.09 -9.38 -15.93
CA PHE A 216 12.97 -10.45 -16.40
C PHE A 216 12.79 -10.71 -17.88
N THR A 217 13.77 -11.38 -18.49
CA THR A 217 13.75 -11.71 -19.92
C THR A 217 12.63 -12.68 -20.31
N ASN A 218 12.13 -13.45 -19.36
CA ASN A 218 10.95 -14.32 -19.56
C ASN A 218 9.60 -13.58 -19.51
N GLY A 219 9.62 -12.24 -19.35
CA GLY A 219 8.42 -11.40 -19.33
C GLY A 219 7.80 -11.19 -17.93
N ILE A 220 8.28 -11.89 -16.92
CA ILE A 220 7.81 -11.68 -15.53
C ILE A 220 8.26 -10.31 -15.07
N ARG A 221 7.31 -9.58 -14.48
CA ARG A 221 7.52 -8.26 -13.86
C ARG A 221 7.00 -8.28 -12.44
N LEU A 222 7.81 -7.81 -11.50
CA LEU A 222 7.46 -7.67 -10.09
C LEU A 222 7.53 -6.22 -9.65
N PHE A 223 6.59 -5.84 -8.80
CA PHE A 223 6.61 -4.57 -8.07
C PHE A 223 7.21 -4.77 -6.68
N SER A 224 7.75 -3.71 -6.08
CA SER A 224 8.22 -3.77 -4.68
C SER A 224 7.10 -4.23 -3.75
N GLY A 225 7.42 -5.18 -2.88
CA GLY A 225 6.46 -5.86 -2.01
C GLY A 225 5.74 -7.06 -2.67
N GLU A 226 5.97 -7.32 -3.95
CA GLU A 226 5.31 -8.41 -4.68
C GLU A 226 6.10 -9.72 -4.61
N VAL A 227 5.35 -10.80 -4.41
CA VAL A 227 5.86 -12.18 -4.36
C VAL A 227 5.34 -12.97 -5.55
N SER A 228 6.19 -13.74 -6.21
CA SER A 228 5.83 -14.70 -7.25
C SER A 228 6.34 -16.11 -6.91
N GLY A 229 5.63 -17.15 -7.32
CA GLY A 229 5.94 -18.55 -7.04
C GLY A 229 5.17 -19.14 -5.85
N GLU A 230 5.51 -20.36 -5.45
CA GLU A 230 4.87 -21.02 -4.30
C GLU A 230 5.28 -20.36 -2.98
N VAL A 231 4.31 -19.75 -2.32
CA VAL A 231 4.47 -19.14 -1.00
C VAL A 231 3.47 -19.75 -0.04
N ASN A 232 3.95 -20.36 1.02
CA ASN A 232 3.07 -20.74 2.11
C ASN A 232 2.71 -19.53 2.98
N GLU A 233 1.59 -19.59 3.68
CA GLU A 233 1.12 -18.54 4.58
C GLU A 233 2.17 -18.14 5.65
N GLU A 234 2.95 -19.06 6.14
CA GLU A 234 3.99 -18.78 7.13
C GLU A 234 5.09 -17.88 6.57
N HIS A 235 5.51 -18.14 5.34
CA HIS A 235 6.52 -17.30 4.69
C HIS A 235 6.01 -15.88 4.41
N LYS A 236 4.74 -15.75 4.03
CA LYS A 236 4.09 -14.43 3.91
C LYS A 236 4.13 -13.67 5.23
N ARG A 237 3.80 -14.34 6.35
CA ARG A 237 3.89 -13.74 7.69
C ARG A 237 5.32 -13.35 8.05
N ARG A 238 6.30 -14.16 7.65
CA ARG A 238 7.73 -13.85 7.82
C ARG A 238 8.10 -12.56 7.10
N ILE A 239 7.69 -12.38 5.85
CA ILE A 239 7.92 -11.15 5.09
C ILE A 239 7.26 -9.95 5.79
N GLN A 240 6.01 -10.07 6.24
CA GLN A 240 5.31 -8.99 6.95
C GLN A 240 6.05 -8.57 8.22
N ILE A 241 6.52 -9.53 9.01
CA ILE A 241 7.29 -9.29 10.23
C ILE A 241 8.61 -8.57 9.88
N ARG A 242 9.35 -9.08 8.89
CA ARG A 242 10.60 -8.51 8.39
C ARG A 242 10.44 -7.05 7.97
N GLU A 243 9.46 -6.77 7.13
CA GLU A 243 9.21 -5.42 6.62
C GLU A 243 8.77 -4.45 7.73
N THR A 244 8.04 -4.94 8.73
CA THR A 244 7.69 -4.15 9.90
C THR A 244 8.92 -3.78 10.72
N ILE A 245 9.84 -4.74 10.96
CA ILE A 245 11.09 -4.49 11.68
C ILE A 245 11.95 -3.46 10.92
N LYS A 246 12.09 -3.61 9.60
CA LYS A 246 12.85 -2.66 8.76
C LYS A 246 12.26 -1.25 8.82
N SER A 247 10.95 -1.13 8.64
CA SER A 247 10.25 0.15 8.73
C SER A 247 10.42 0.80 10.11
N HIS A 248 10.33 -0.01 11.18
CA HIS A 248 10.56 0.44 12.55
C HIS A 248 11.98 1.01 12.73
N LEU A 249 13.01 0.22 12.42
CA LEU A 249 14.41 0.61 12.63
C LEU A 249 14.78 1.85 11.81
N ASN A 250 14.28 1.96 10.59
CA ASN A 250 14.50 3.14 9.74
C ASN A 250 13.91 4.41 10.38
N LYS A 251 12.68 4.34 10.90
CA LYS A 251 12.07 5.49 11.59
C LYS A 251 12.74 5.79 12.92
N GLU A 252 13.02 4.75 13.70
CA GLU A 252 13.68 4.92 15.01
C GLU A 252 15.07 5.54 14.85
N SER A 253 15.85 5.12 13.87
CA SER A 253 17.16 5.72 13.56
C SER A 253 17.08 7.22 13.27
N ASN A 254 16.01 7.67 12.61
CA ASN A 254 15.81 9.08 12.25
C ASN A 254 15.27 9.92 13.42
N LEU A 255 14.54 9.31 14.34
CA LEU A 255 13.82 10.00 15.40
C LEU A 255 14.45 9.81 16.79
N TYR A 256 15.40 8.87 16.93
CA TYR A 256 16.05 8.55 18.18
C TYR A 256 16.78 9.75 18.79
N GLU A 257 17.62 10.44 18.03
CA GLU A 257 18.36 11.62 18.49
C GLU A 257 17.45 12.80 18.83
N LYS A 258 16.22 12.79 18.32
CA LYS A 258 15.16 13.77 18.61
C LYS A 258 14.34 13.40 19.86
N GLY A 259 14.73 12.34 20.57
CA GLY A 259 14.06 11.89 21.79
C GLY A 259 12.66 11.29 21.53
N ILE A 260 12.38 10.73 20.37
CA ILE A 260 11.10 10.09 20.07
C ILE A 260 11.30 8.59 20.01
N LYS A 261 10.63 7.86 20.91
CA LYS A 261 10.58 6.41 20.88
C LYS A 261 9.53 5.92 19.92
N ILE A 262 9.84 4.86 19.18
CA ILE A 262 8.95 4.23 18.20
C ILE A 262 8.34 2.96 18.80
N LEU A 263 7.04 2.73 18.57
CA LEU A 263 6.35 1.49 18.87
C LEU A 263 5.71 0.91 17.61
N SER A 264 5.77 -0.42 17.49
CA SER A 264 5.11 -1.18 16.42
C SER A 264 4.11 -2.17 16.99
N LEU A 265 2.93 -2.27 16.38
CA LEU A 265 1.89 -3.20 16.76
C LEU A 265 1.77 -4.33 15.74
N PHE A 266 1.68 -5.56 16.25
CA PHE A 266 1.33 -6.75 15.48
C PHE A 266 -0.02 -7.28 15.94
N PHE A 267 -1.01 -7.29 15.05
CA PHE A 267 -2.30 -7.92 15.30
C PHE A 267 -2.30 -9.35 14.76
N ILE A 268 -2.48 -10.32 15.65
CA ILE A 268 -2.43 -11.75 15.34
C ILE A 268 -3.82 -12.40 15.47
N ASP A 269 -3.99 -13.57 14.87
CA ASP A 269 -5.21 -14.37 14.89
C ASP A 269 -5.37 -15.23 16.14
N GLU A 270 -4.31 -15.90 16.58
CA GLU A 270 -4.32 -16.81 17.72
C GLU A 270 -3.13 -16.56 18.64
N VAL A 271 -3.39 -16.56 19.93
CA VAL A 271 -2.38 -16.31 20.98
C VAL A 271 -1.25 -17.34 20.93
N LYS A 272 -1.55 -18.62 20.63
CA LYS A 272 -0.56 -19.69 20.50
C LYS A 272 0.52 -19.39 19.44
N ASN A 273 0.22 -18.55 18.45
CA ASN A 273 1.19 -18.13 17.45
C ASN A 273 2.29 -17.22 18.02
N TYR A 274 2.03 -16.58 19.15
CA TYR A 274 3.02 -15.76 19.86
C TYR A 274 3.55 -16.46 21.11
N ARG A 275 2.67 -17.09 21.91
CA ARG A 275 3.01 -17.77 23.15
C ARG A 275 2.21 -19.07 23.27
N ASP A 276 2.92 -20.18 23.46
CA ASP A 276 2.35 -21.52 23.60
C ASP A 276 2.77 -22.14 24.95
N TYR A 277 2.14 -23.21 25.34
CA TYR A 277 2.41 -23.93 26.58
C TYR A 277 2.51 -25.43 26.30
N ASP A 278 3.53 -26.08 26.88
CA ASP A 278 3.68 -27.53 26.78
C ASP A 278 2.67 -28.28 27.69
N GLU A 279 2.65 -29.59 27.60
CA GLU A 279 1.76 -30.44 28.41
C GLU A 279 1.99 -30.27 29.93
N GLN A 280 3.14 -29.78 30.33
CA GLN A 280 3.50 -29.50 31.72
C GLN A 280 3.17 -28.06 32.15
N GLY A 281 2.68 -27.22 31.24
CA GLY A 281 2.35 -25.82 31.47
C GLY A 281 3.54 -24.87 31.38
N ASN A 282 4.70 -25.29 30.91
CA ASN A 282 5.83 -24.40 30.69
C ASN A 282 5.63 -23.56 29.44
N GLN A 283 5.97 -22.30 29.57
CA GLN A 283 5.84 -21.31 28.51
C GLN A 283 6.84 -21.55 27.37
N GLN A 284 6.36 -21.51 26.13
CA GLN A 284 7.16 -21.64 24.92
C GLN A 284 6.87 -20.51 23.96
N ASP A 285 7.89 -20.09 23.20
CA ASP A 285 7.71 -19.09 22.15
C ASP A 285 6.93 -19.67 20.96
N GLY A 286 5.83 -19.03 20.59
CA GLY A 286 5.03 -19.38 19.43
C GLY A 286 5.77 -19.07 18.12
N LYS A 287 5.21 -19.49 17.00
CA LYS A 287 5.88 -19.33 15.69
C LYS A 287 6.17 -17.87 15.32
N PHE A 288 5.28 -16.92 15.62
CA PHE A 288 5.51 -15.52 15.28
C PHE A 288 6.57 -14.86 16.17
N ALA A 289 6.67 -15.24 17.44
CA ALA A 289 7.75 -14.79 18.32
C ALA A 289 9.11 -15.27 17.81
N ARG A 290 9.22 -16.55 17.43
CA ARG A 290 10.46 -17.12 16.85
C ARG A 290 10.85 -16.47 15.54
N ILE A 291 9.88 -16.31 14.61
CA ILE A 291 10.13 -15.63 13.34
C ILE A 291 10.58 -14.19 13.58
N PHE A 292 9.97 -13.49 14.54
CA PHE A 292 10.34 -12.13 14.89
C PHE A 292 11.78 -12.06 15.40
N GLU A 293 12.15 -12.91 16.34
CA GLU A 293 13.50 -12.94 16.90
C GLU A 293 14.55 -13.21 15.83
N GLU A 294 14.32 -14.23 14.98
CA GLU A 294 15.20 -14.57 13.86
C GLU A 294 15.39 -13.40 12.88
N GLU A 295 14.27 -12.79 12.44
CA GLU A 295 14.33 -11.66 11.48
C GLU A 295 14.95 -10.41 12.12
N TYR A 296 14.67 -10.15 13.39
CA TYR A 296 15.24 -9.03 14.11
C TYR A 296 16.77 -9.14 14.22
N ASP A 297 17.28 -10.30 14.65
CA ASP A 297 18.71 -10.55 14.76
C ASP A 297 19.44 -10.41 13.42
N ASN A 298 18.85 -10.97 12.35
CA ASN A 298 19.38 -10.86 11.00
C ASN A 298 19.45 -9.39 10.52
N ILE A 299 18.37 -8.64 10.72
CA ILE A 299 18.30 -7.24 10.27
C ILE A 299 19.25 -6.37 11.07
N VAL A 300 19.26 -6.47 12.39
CA VAL A 300 20.15 -5.66 13.26
C VAL A 300 21.61 -5.95 12.97
N GLY A 301 21.99 -7.21 12.72
CA GLY A 301 23.35 -7.60 12.37
C GLY A 301 23.86 -6.94 11.08
N GLU A 302 22.99 -6.71 10.12
CA GLU A 302 23.31 -6.09 8.83
C GLU A 302 22.98 -4.57 8.77
N TYR A 303 22.34 -4.02 9.80
CA TYR A 303 21.81 -2.66 9.76
C TYR A 303 22.90 -1.60 9.84
N LYS A 304 23.05 -0.84 8.75
CA LYS A 304 24.03 0.25 8.64
C LYS A 304 23.39 1.55 9.13
N THR A 305 23.74 1.98 10.30
CA THR A 305 23.22 3.21 10.91
C THR A 305 24.34 4.04 11.54
N ASN A 306 23.97 5.20 12.10
CA ASN A 306 24.95 6.03 12.82
C ASN A 306 25.47 5.33 14.09
N PRO A 307 26.67 5.67 14.58
CA PRO A 307 27.29 4.99 15.74
C PRO A 307 26.47 5.08 17.03
N ILE A 308 25.77 6.19 17.26
CA ILE A 308 24.98 6.45 18.48
C ILE A 308 23.80 5.48 18.55
N TYR A 309 23.05 5.39 17.46
CA TYR A 309 21.91 4.48 17.41
C TYR A 309 22.34 3.00 17.39
N LYS A 310 23.49 2.69 16.77
CA LYS A 310 24.07 1.35 16.82
C LYS A 310 24.38 0.91 18.25
N GLN A 311 25.02 1.78 19.04
CA GLN A 311 25.28 1.48 20.47
C GLN A 311 23.99 1.27 21.28
N TYR A 312 22.93 1.99 20.95
CA TYR A 312 21.62 1.77 21.57
C TYR A 312 21.08 0.38 21.25
N LEU A 313 21.10 -0.04 20.00
CA LEU A 313 20.64 -1.38 19.58
C LEU A 313 21.43 -2.51 20.24
N GLU A 314 22.76 -2.38 20.32
CA GLU A 314 23.66 -3.40 20.90
C GLU A 314 23.43 -3.64 22.41
N ARG A 315 22.82 -2.68 23.12
CA ARG A 315 22.51 -2.81 24.55
C ARG A 315 21.24 -3.61 24.85
N ILE A 316 20.43 -3.86 23.84
CA ILE A 316 19.10 -4.46 24.02
C ILE A 316 19.12 -5.89 23.50
N SER A 317 18.78 -6.85 24.36
CA SER A 317 18.55 -8.23 23.96
C SER A 317 17.27 -8.35 23.13
N THR A 318 17.30 -9.10 22.04
CA THR A 318 16.17 -9.33 21.13
C THR A 318 14.90 -9.74 21.86
N LYS A 319 15.00 -10.66 22.81
CA LYS A 319 13.85 -11.12 23.64
C LYS A 319 13.19 -10.04 24.48
N LYS A 320 13.89 -8.94 24.77
CA LYS A 320 13.33 -7.81 25.53
C LYS A 320 12.71 -6.75 24.62
N THR A 321 12.88 -6.86 23.31
CA THR A 321 12.37 -5.86 22.37
C THR A 321 10.87 -5.99 22.08
N HIS A 322 10.27 -7.15 22.41
CA HIS A 322 8.86 -7.43 22.10
C HIS A 322 8.13 -8.03 23.30
N GLU A 323 6.85 -7.69 23.41
CA GLU A 323 5.96 -8.19 24.44
C GLU A 323 4.58 -8.54 23.86
N GLY A 324 3.87 -9.46 24.53
CA GLY A 324 2.52 -9.88 24.17
C GLY A 324 1.46 -9.30 25.08
N TYR A 325 0.39 -8.75 24.53
CA TYR A 325 -0.77 -8.28 25.27
C TYR A 325 -2.01 -9.10 24.90
N PHE A 326 -2.42 -10.01 25.77
CA PHE A 326 -3.49 -10.97 25.56
C PHE A 326 -4.35 -11.17 26.80
N SER A 327 -5.49 -11.85 26.64
CA SER A 327 -6.29 -12.31 27.77
C SER A 327 -5.58 -13.43 28.53
N ILE A 328 -5.86 -13.55 29.82
CA ILE A 328 -5.23 -14.55 30.72
C ILE A 328 -6.29 -15.46 31.29
N ASP A 329 -6.03 -16.77 31.36
CA ASP A 329 -6.89 -17.78 31.94
C ASP A 329 -6.73 -17.86 33.49
N LYS A 330 -7.49 -18.75 34.14
CA LYS A 330 -7.44 -18.98 35.59
C LYS A 330 -6.07 -19.50 36.10
N LYS A 331 -5.28 -20.05 35.18
CA LYS A 331 -3.95 -20.61 35.50
C LYS A 331 -2.83 -19.61 35.23
N GLY A 332 -3.15 -18.40 34.74
CA GLY A 332 -2.16 -17.40 34.38
C GLY A 332 -1.64 -17.52 32.92
N HIS A 333 -2.19 -18.42 32.11
CA HIS A 333 -1.78 -18.61 30.74
C HIS A 333 -2.44 -17.59 29.81
N LEU A 334 -1.68 -17.07 28.87
CA LEU A 334 -2.19 -16.22 27.79
C LEU A 334 -3.13 -17.05 26.88
N THR A 335 -4.31 -16.53 26.60
CA THR A 335 -5.35 -17.25 25.84
C THR A 335 -6.10 -16.33 24.89
N ASN A 336 -6.77 -16.95 23.90
CA ASN A 336 -7.69 -16.23 23.05
C ASN A 336 -8.88 -15.73 23.88
N PRO A 337 -9.40 -14.52 23.62
CA PRO A 337 -10.64 -14.10 24.24
C PRO A 337 -11.80 -14.99 23.80
N ASP A 338 -12.55 -15.52 24.75
CA ASP A 338 -13.72 -16.36 24.46
C ASP A 338 -14.79 -15.57 23.68
N GLU A 339 -15.11 -16.00 22.48
CA GLU A 339 -16.22 -15.42 21.68
C GLU A 339 -17.60 -15.70 22.28
N LYS A 340 -17.73 -16.60 23.23
CA LYS A 340 -18.98 -17.06 23.87
C LYS A 340 -19.02 -16.90 25.39
N GLY A 341 -18.04 -16.28 26.01
CA GLY A 341 -17.92 -16.25 27.46
C GLY A 341 -18.77 -15.19 28.15
N ARG A 342 -19.84 -15.60 28.80
CA ARG A 342 -20.32 -14.99 30.03
C ARG A 342 -19.27 -15.23 31.11
N GLY A 343 -18.27 -14.40 31.20
CA GLY A 343 -17.14 -14.57 32.11
C GLY A 343 -16.77 -13.26 32.77
N GLU A 344 -16.99 -13.20 34.06
CA GLU A 344 -16.61 -12.17 34.99
C GLU A 344 -15.19 -11.69 34.80
N ASN A 345 -14.98 -10.39 35.03
CA ASN A 345 -13.70 -9.74 35.18
C ASN A 345 -12.75 -10.57 36.04
N LYS A 346 -11.69 -11.14 35.45
CA LYS A 346 -10.60 -11.72 36.20
C LYS A 346 -9.45 -10.75 36.25
N SER A 347 -9.04 -10.45 37.46
CA SER A 347 -7.78 -9.79 37.76
C SER A 347 -6.65 -10.59 37.12
N CYS A 348 -5.87 -9.93 36.29
CA CYS A 348 -4.66 -10.43 35.70
C CYS A 348 -3.56 -10.40 36.74
N ASP A 349 -3.03 -11.56 37.13
CA ASP A 349 -1.93 -11.68 38.08
C ASP A 349 -0.55 -11.68 37.39
N ASP A 350 -0.51 -11.67 36.05
CA ASP A 350 0.75 -11.47 35.31
C ASP A 350 1.03 -9.97 35.16
N VAL A 351 1.71 -9.48 36.22
CA VAL A 351 1.83 -8.04 36.52
C VAL A 351 2.76 -7.31 35.55
N SER A 352 3.60 -8.02 34.77
CA SER A 352 4.69 -7.35 34.03
C SER A 352 4.25 -6.73 32.70
N ALA A 353 3.69 -7.51 31.77
CA ALA A 353 3.34 -7.00 30.43
C ALA A 353 2.05 -6.17 30.45
N TYR A 354 1.02 -6.62 31.20
CA TYR A 354 -0.21 -5.87 31.36
C TYR A 354 0.01 -4.51 32.03
N ASP A 355 0.77 -4.49 33.13
CA ASP A 355 1.06 -3.26 33.84
C ASP A 355 1.88 -2.28 33.03
N LEU A 356 2.86 -2.76 32.26
CA LEU A 356 3.66 -1.93 31.37
C LEU A 356 2.80 -1.32 30.26
N ILE A 357 2.00 -2.14 29.59
CA ILE A 357 1.23 -1.72 28.40
C ILE A 357 0.00 -0.88 28.79
N MET A 358 -0.68 -1.22 29.87
CA MET A 358 -1.95 -0.57 30.26
C MET A 358 -1.83 0.45 31.38
N LYS A 359 -1.17 0.11 32.48
CA LYS A 359 -1.10 0.98 33.65
C LYS A 359 0.06 1.95 33.61
N ARG A 360 1.20 1.55 33.02
CA ARG A 360 2.42 2.35 32.93
C ARG A 360 2.72 2.78 31.51
N LYS A 361 1.69 3.22 30.78
CA LYS A 361 1.80 3.66 29.37
C LYS A 361 2.96 4.67 29.14
N GLY A 362 3.24 5.52 30.13
CA GLY A 362 4.34 6.48 30.07
C GLY A 362 5.73 5.83 29.97
N LEU A 363 5.94 4.65 30.59
CA LEU A 363 7.21 3.95 30.48
C LEU A 363 7.49 3.44 29.08
N LEU A 364 6.45 3.07 28.32
CA LEU A 364 6.61 2.70 26.90
C LEU A 364 7.11 3.87 26.04
N LEU A 365 7.04 5.09 26.51
CA LEU A 365 7.57 6.27 25.83
C LEU A 365 9.05 6.54 26.20
N ASP A 366 9.56 5.93 27.29
CA ASP A 366 10.96 6.08 27.71
C ASP A 366 11.88 5.26 26.79
N LEU A 367 12.94 5.88 26.27
CA LEU A 367 13.97 5.22 25.45
C LEU A 367 14.75 4.16 26.23
N LYS A 368 14.74 4.21 27.56
CA LYS A 368 15.38 3.20 28.42
C LYS A 368 14.60 1.88 28.49
N GLU A 369 13.29 1.93 28.26
CA GLU A 369 12.45 0.72 28.20
C GLU A 369 12.72 -0.02 26.88
N PRO A 370 13.15 -1.29 26.90
CA PRO A 370 13.55 -2.01 25.72
C PRO A 370 12.38 -2.44 24.82
N THR A 371 11.15 -2.56 25.36
CA THR A 371 9.97 -2.97 24.61
C THR A 371 9.62 -1.94 23.53
N ARG A 372 9.59 -2.40 22.27
CA ARG A 372 9.31 -1.58 21.09
C ARG A 372 8.27 -2.20 20.17
N PHE A 373 8.09 -3.52 20.27
CA PHE A 373 7.15 -4.28 19.45
C PHE A 373 6.11 -4.95 20.36
N ILE A 374 4.85 -4.80 20.04
CA ILE A 374 3.74 -5.30 20.85
C ILE A 374 2.87 -6.22 19.98
N PHE A 375 2.75 -7.48 20.41
CA PHE A 375 1.83 -8.45 19.79
C PHE A 375 0.51 -8.45 20.56
N SER A 376 -0.59 -8.43 19.83
CA SER A 376 -1.93 -8.43 20.43
C SER A 376 -2.93 -9.15 19.53
N HIS A 377 -3.95 -9.75 20.16
CA HIS A 377 -5.09 -10.30 19.46
C HIS A 377 -6.23 -9.26 19.36
N SER A 378 -7.08 -9.23 20.35
CA SER A 378 -8.25 -8.32 20.39
C SER A 378 -8.23 -7.41 21.62
N ALA A 379 -7.32 -7.66 22.55
CA ALA A 379 -7.32 -6.99 23.85
C ALA A 379 -7.05 -5.49 23.76
N LEU A 380 -6.29 -5.04 22.75
CA LEU A 380 -6.08 -3.61 22.51
C LEU A 380 -7.27 -2.91 21.82
N ARG A 381 -8.44 -3.57 21.68
CA ARG A 381 -9.59 -2.99 20.94
C ARG A 381 -10.18 -1.78 21.65
N GLU A 382 -10.23 -1.76 22.97
CA GLU A 382 -10.87 -0.70 23.74
C GLU A 382 -9.90 -0.10 24.77
N GLY A 383 -9.82 1.21 24.82
CA GLY A 383 -9.14 1.97 25.87
C GLY A 383 -7.62 2.08 25.80
N TRP A 384 -6.92 1.34 24.93
CA TRP A 384 -5.47 1.52 24.78
C TRP A 384 -5.14 2.59 23.77
N ASP A 385 -4.29 3.51 24.16
CA ASP A 385 -3.85 4.64 23.36
C ASP A 385 -2.40 4.98 23.70
N ASN A 386 -1.52 4.87 22.72
CA ASN A 386 -0.15 5.36 22.84
C ASN A 386 0.18 6.24 21.63
N PRO A 387 0.61 7.49 21.83
CA PRO A 387 0.87 8.42 20.74
C PRO A 387 2.04 7.99 19.85
N ASN A 388 2.96 7.17 20.37
CA ASN A 388 4.17 6.79 19.66
C ASN A 388 4.06 5.46 18.90
N VAL A 389 2.84 5.05 18.52
CA VAL A 389 2.64 3.99 17.54
C VAL A 389 2.91 4.52 16.14
N PHE A 390 3.85 3.90 15.43
CA PHE A 390 4.27 4.32 14.11
C PHE A 390 4.13 3.24 13.03
N GLN A 391 4.05 1.96 13.45
CA GLN A 391 3.80 0.85 12.54
C GLN A 391 2.65 -0.01 13.07
N ILE A 392 1.83 -0.48 12.15
CA ILE A 392 0.79 -1.48 12.40
C ILE A 392 0.92 -2.58 11.35
N CYS A 393 1.08 -3.81 11.83
CA CYS A 393 1.15 -5.00 10.99
C CYS A 393 -0.01 -5.94 11.34
N VAL A 394 -0.77 -6.36 10.32
CA VAL A 394 -1.89 -7.28 10.49
C VAL A 394 -1.48 -8.67 10.00
N LEU A 395 -1.19 -9.58 10.94
CA LEU A 395 -0.73 -10.95 10.67
C LEU A 395 -1.89 -11.97 10.58
N ARG A 396 -3.12 -11.57 10.65
CA ARG A 396 -4.30 -12.42 10.54
C ARG A 396 -4.88 -12.38 9.12
N ASN A 397 -5.64 -13.42 8.76
CA ASN A 397 -6.45 -13.40 7.54
C ASN A 397 -7.67 -12.51 7.79
N THR A 398 -7.70 -11.34 7.20
CA THR A 398 -8.80 -10.38 7.32
C THR A 398 -9.54 -10.24 6.00
N ASP A 399 -10.87 -10.21 6.07
CA ASP A 399 -11.68 -9.67 4.97
C ASP A 399 -11.48 -8.14 4.96
N PRO A 400 -11.05 -7.52 3.84
CA PRO A 400 -10.83 -6.08 3.73
C PRO A 400 -12.04 -5.21 4.08
N LYS A 401 -13.23 -5.81 4.17
CA LYS A 401 -14.50 -5.14 4.47
C LYS A 401 -14.79 -4.95 5.96
N GLU A 402 -13.93 -5.36 6.87
CA GLU A 402 -14.22 -5.30 8.29
C GLU A 402 -13.94 -3.92 8.91
N VAL A 403 -14.92 -3.43 9.67
CA VAL A 403 -14.86 -2.26 10.59
C VAL A 403 -13.66 -2.34 11.57
N ARG A 404 -13.14 -3.53 11.81
CA ARG A 404 -11.98 -3.82 12.67
C ARG A 404 -10.72 -3.09 12.24
N THR A 405 -10.37 -3.12 10.95
CA THR A 405 -9.13 -2.52 10.43
C THR A 405 -9.10 -1.01 10.73
N ARG A 406 -10.24 -0.34 10.67
CA ARG A 406 -10.35 1.08 10.97
C ARG A 406 -10.07 1.41 12.44
N GLN A 407 -10.61 0.62 13.37
CA GLN A 407 -10.35 0.82 14.79
C GLN A 407 -8.88 0.57 15.16
N GLU A 408 -8.26 -0.40 14.52
CA GLU A 408 -6.84 -0.72 14.70
C GLU A 408 -5.93 0.39 14.14
N VAL A 409 -6.21 0.87 12.92
CA VAL A 409 -5.52 2.00 12.31
C VAL A 409 -5.68 3.27 13.14
N GLY A 410 -6.90 3.53 13.64
CA GLY A 410 -7.22 4.69 14.48
C GLY A 410 -6.32 4.84 15.71
N ARG A 411 -5.83 3.73 16.27
CA ARG A 411 -4.93 3.74 17.45
C ARG A 411 -3.55 4.31 17.16
N GLY A 412 -3.07 4.20 15.93
CA GLY A 412 -1.78 4.74 15.49
C GLY A 412 -1.82 6.19 15.03
N LEU A 413 -3.00 6.80 14.90
CA LEU A 413 -3.14 8.13 14.29
C LEU A 413 -2.79 9.30 15.20
N ARG A 414 -2.64 9.10 16.50
CA ARG A 414 -2.30 10.19 17.43
C ARG A 414 -0.94 10.80 17.12
N LEU A 415 -0.81 12.12 17.26
CA LEU A 415 0.46 12.82 17.12
C LEU A 415 1.46 12.32 18.16
N CYS A 416 2.71 12.11 17.75
CA CYS A 416 3.75 11.61 18.64
C CYS A 416 4.19 12.63 19.69
N VAL A 417 4.83 12.13 20.73
CA VAL A 417 5.43 12.93 21.79
C VAL A 417 6.92 12.58 21.95
N ASN A 418 7.71 13.55 22.38
CA ASN A 418 9.11 13.35 22.72
C ASN A 418 9.28 12.86 24.18
N GLN A 419 10.54 12.71 24.64
CA GLN A 419 10.86 12.28 26.02
C GLN A 419 10.39 13.27 27.10
N ASN A 420 10.17 14.53 26.76
CA ASN A 420 9.67 15.55 27.69
C ASN A 420 8.14 15.52 27.80
N GLY A 421 7.46 14.75 26.94
CA GLY A 421 6.00 14.73 26.84
C GLY A 421 5.43 15.80 25.93
N ASP A 422 6.27 16.56 25.22
CA ASP A 422 5.82 17.58 24.26
C ASP A 422 5.26 16.89 23.02
N ARG A 423 4.08 17.36 22.60
CA ARG A 423 3.43 16.87 21.39
C ARG A 423 4.06 17.51 20.16
N ILE A 424 4.43 16.69 19.20
CA ILE A 424 4.99 17.18 17.93
C ILE A 424 3.82 17.55 17.02
N ASP A 425 3.32 18.73 17.13
CA ASP A 425 2.29 19.33 16.29
C ASP A 425 2.86 20.36 15.31
N GLU A 426 2.02 21.14 14.65
CA GLU A 426 2.43 22.17 13.69
C GLU A 426 3.20 23.32 14.33
N ASP A 427 2.92 23.61 15.59
CA ASP A 427 3.51 24.72 16.34
C ASP A 427 4.86 24.34 16.98
N PHE A 428 5.31 23.07 16.83
CA PHE A 428 6.56 22.60 17.38
C PHE A 428 7.74 22.98 16.46
N GLU A 429 8.46 24.03 16.83
CA GLU A 429 9.50 24.67 15.98
C GLU A 429 10.74 23.80 15.72
N GLU A 430 11.06 22.85 16.61
CA GLU A 430 12.31 22.07 16.54
C GLU A 430 12.27 20.93 15.52
N MET A 431 11.11 20.61 14.96
CA MET A 431 10.94 19.46 14.08
C MET A 431 9.80 19.63 13.08
N ASP A 432 10.05 19.24 11.83
CA ASP A 432 9.01 19.17 10.82
C ASP A 432 7.93 18.14 11.19
N PHE A 433 6.72 18.64 11.44
CA PHE A 433 5.54 17.84 11.72
C PHE A 433 5.34 16.69 10.72
N THR A 434 5.55 16.95 9.43
CA THR A 434 5.29 16.00 8.34
C THR A 434 6.26 14.83 8.31
N GLN A 435 7.47 15.01 8.84
CA GLN A 435 8.49 13.95 8.93
C GLN A 435 8.32 13.10 10.20
N ALA A 436 7.91 13.72 11.29
CA ALA A 436 7.72 13.02 12.56
C ALA A 436 6.44 12.18 12.57
N ASN A 437 5.33 12.70 12.07
CA ASN A 437 4.01 12.12 12.23
C ASN A 437 3.57 11.26 11.04
N ILE A 438 4.20 10.09 10.88
CA ILE A 438 3.90 9.12 9.82
C ILE A 438 3.57 7.76 10.44
N LEU A 439 2.35 7.26 10.22
CA LEU A 439 1.94 5.90 10.55
C LEU A 439 2.10 5.01 9.33
N THR A 440 2.90 3.95 9.42
CA THR A 440 2.99 2.93 8.37
C THR A 440 2.14 1.71 8.70
N ILE A 441 1.34 1.29 7.73
CA ILE A 441 0.53 0.07 7.81
C ILE A 441 1.14 -0.96 6.87
N ILE A 442 1.52 -2.11 7.43
CA ILE A 442 2.01 -3.25 6.66
C ILE A 442 0.80 -4.15 6.40
N ALA A 443 0.31 -4.09 5.15
CA ALA A 443 -0.91 -4.77 4.75
C ALA A 443 -0.64 -6.20 4.25
N ASN A 444 -1.67 -7.02 4.32
CA ASN A 444 -1.70 -8.38 3.81
C ASN A 444 -2.08 -8.45 2.32
N ASP A 445 -2.56 -7.34 1.78
CA ASP A 445 -3.04 -7.18 0.41
C ASP A 445 -2.12 -6.26 -0.38
N SER A 446 -2.36 -6.15 -1.68
CA SER A 446 -1.65 -5.13 -2.47
C SER A 446 -1.87 -3.73 -1.89
N TYR A 447 -0.88 -2.86 -2.07
CA TYR A 447 -1.01 -1.45 -1.70
C TYR A 447 -2.30 -0.84 -2.25
N GLU A 448 -2.61 -1.13 -3.52
CA GLU A 448 -3.74 -0.53 -4.23
C GLU A 448 -5.09 -1.00 -3.66
N ASP A 449 -5.23 -2.28 -3.33
CA ASP A 449 -6.48 -2.82 -2.80
C ASP A 449 -6.71 -2.36 -1.36
N PHE A 450 -5.68 -2.37 -0.53
CA PHE A 450 -5.76 -1.85 0.83
C PHE A 450 -6.06 -0.34 0.85
N ALA A 451 -5.36 0.45 0.02
CA ALA A 451 -5.58 1.89 -0.08
C ALA A 451 -6.99 2.22 -0.58
N LYS A 452 -7.49 1.50 -1.60
CA LYS A 452 -8.88 1.64 -2.08
C LYS A 452 -9.89 1.27 -1.01
N GLY A 453 -9.67 0.18 -0.28
CA GLY A 453 -10.51 -0.25 0.84
C GLY A 453 -10.62 0.82 1.92
N LEU A 454 -9.49 1.36 2.35
CA LEU A 454 -9.42 2.40 3.38
C LEU A 454 -10.05 3.72 2.89
N GLN A 455 -9.80 4.14 1.65
CA GLN A 455 -10.44 5.31 1.03
C GLN A 455 -11.96 5.14 0.93
N HIS A 456 -12.43 3.93 0.54
CA HIS A 456 -13.85 3.63 0.47
C HIS A 456 -14.53 3.68 1.85
N GLU A 457 -13.87 3.20 2.89
CA GLU A 457 -14.35 3.31 4.27
C GLU A 457 -14.42 4.76 4.74
N PHE A 458 -13.41 5.56 4.47
CA PHE A 458 -13.45 6.99 4.75
C PHE A 458 -14.61 7.67 3.99
N SER A 459 -14.83 7.32 2.73
CA SER A 459 -15.89 7.90 1.92
C SER A 459 -17.31 7.53 2.39
N LYS A 460 -17.50 6.30 2.94
CA LYS A 460 -18.81 5.89 3.49
C LYS A 460 -19.27 6.74 4.67
N ASN A 461 -18.34 7.25 5.47
CA ASN A 461 -18.65 8.09 6.62
C ASN A 461 -18.87 9.55 6.24
N ILE A 462 -18.72 9.88 4.96
CA ILE A 462 -18.80 11.24 4.43
C ILE A 462 -20.01 11.40 3.51
N LYS A 463 -20.89 10.40 3.47
CA LYS A 463 -22.07 10.37 2.58
C LYS A 463 -22.94 11.64 2.60
N ASP A 464 -22.89 12.43 3.66
CA ASP A 464 -23.68 13.63 3.85
C ASP A 464 -22.92 14.93 3.59
N ARG A 465 -21.66 14.87 3.14
CA ARG A 465 -20.93 16.06 2.73
C ARG A 465 -21.23 16.38 1.27
N PRO A 466 -21.57 17.64 0.98
CA PRO A 466 -21.64 18.10 -0.40
C PRO A 466 -20.25 17.99 -1.04
N SER A 467 -20.19 17.33 -2.19
CA SER A 467 -18.94 17.14 -2.94
C SER A 467 -18.72 18.19 -4.02
N LYS A 468 -19.67 19.11 -4.19
CA LYS A 468 -19.68 20.10 -5.28
C LYS A 468 -19.94 21.48 -4.74
N LEU A 469 -19.16 22.44 -5.21
CA LEU A 469 -19.42 23.85 -4.97
C LEU A 469 -20.63 24.28 -5.84
N THR A 470 -21.80 24.27 -5.20
CA THR A 470 -23.03 24.71 -5.85
C THR A 470 -23.57 25.97 -5.17
N LYS A 471 -24.38 26.70 -5.88
CA LYS A 471 -25.04 27.90 -5.34
C LYS A 471 -25.91 27.56 -4.12
N GLU A 472 -26.64 26.41 -4.15
CA GLU A 472 -27.47 25.92 -3.06
C GLU A 472 -26.63 25.58 -1.82
N PHE A 473 -25.42 25.03 -2.01
CA PHE A 473 -24.47 24.78 -0.92
C PHE A 473 -24.06 26.10 -0.25
N LEU A 474 -23.68 27.10 -1.05
CA LEU A 474 -23.24 28.40 -0.52
C LEU A 474 -24.37 29.12 0.22
N LEU A 475 -25.60 29.08 -0.28
CA LEU A 475 -26.75 29.73 0.35
C LEU A 475 -27.11 29.16 1.73
N LYS A 476 -26.73 27.92 2.03
CA LYS A 476 -26.89 27.28 3.34
C LYS A 476 -25.85 27.73 4.36
N ASN A 477 -24.78 28.36 3.93
CA ASN A 477 -23.63 28.74 4.74
C ASN A 477 -23.62 30.25 5.07
N LYS A 478 -22.67 30.64 5.93
CA LYS A 478 -22.44 32.05 6.32
C LYS A 478 -21.01 32.46 6.01
N LEU A 479 -20.78 33.74 5.72
CA LEU A 479 -19.47 34.36 5.73
C LEU A 479 -19.34 35.22 6.99
N GLY A 480 -18.69 34.67 8.01
CA GLY A 480 -18.76 35.20 9.36
C GLY A 480 -20.16 35.08 9.94
N GLU A 481 -20.73 36.16 10.43
CA GLU A 481 -22.10 36.16 11.00
C GLU A 481 -23.21 36.34 9.94
N THR A 482 -22.88 36.69 8.69
CA THR A 482 -23.85 37.03 7.65
C THR A 482 -24.12 35.86 6.73
N ARG A 483 -25.39 35.57 6.47
CA ARG A 483 -25.79 34.56 5.45
C ARG A 483 -25.32 34.98 4.08
N ILE A 484 -24.88 34.01 3.29
CA ILE A 484 -24.47 34.26 1.90
C ILE A 484 -25.72 34.57 1.07
N SER A 485 -25.73 35.74 0.46
CA SER A 485 -26.83 36.12 -0.45
C SER A 485 -26.69 35.43 -1.81
N ASP A 486 -27.79 35.37 -2.56
CA ASP A 486 -27.83 34.79 -3.90
C ASP A 486 -26.81 35.40 -4.86
N GLU A 487 -26.63 36.72 -4.79
CA GLU A 487 -25.66 37.46 -5.57
C GLU A 487 -24.20 37.08 -5.22
N ILE A 488 -23.87 36.97 -3.92
CA ILE A 488 -22.54 36.60 -3.45
C ILE A 488 -22.24 35.13 -3.81
N ALA A 489 -23.21 34.24 -3.64
CA ALA A 489 -23.05 32.84 -4.04
C ALA A 489 -22.74 32.68 -5.53
N THR A 490 -23.48 33.42 -6.37
CA THR A 490 -23.25 33.42 -7.82
C THR A 490 -21.86 33.95 -8.18
N LYS A 491 -21.41 35.03 -7.51
CA LYS A 491 -20.07 35.61 -7.72
C LYS A 491 -18.96 34.64 -7.33
N ILE A 492 -19.09 33.93 -6.20
CA ILE A 492 -18.12 32.92 -5.76
C ILE A 492 -18.05 31.76 -6.77
N CYS A 493 -19.20 31.16 -7.16
CA CYS A 493 -19.22 30.09 -8.14
C CYS A 493 -18.56 30.51 -9.47
N ASN A 494 -18.87 31.70 -9.98
CA ASN A 494 -18.29 32.19 -11.23
C ASN A 494 -16.76 32.41 -11.13
N ASP A 495 -16.26 32.92 -10.01
CA ASP A 495 -14.82 33.15 -9.80
C ASP A 495 -14.08 31.82 -9.69
N PHE A 496 -14.65 30.85 -8.98
CA PHE A 496 -14.06 29.53 -8.84
C PHE A 496 -14.00 28.79 -10.18
N LEU A 497 -15.07 28.84 -10.98
CA LEU A 497 -15.10 28.24 -12.32
C LEU A 497 -14.10 28.94 -13.26
N LYS A 498 -14.11 30.29 -13.29
CA LYS A 498 -13.23 31.10 -14.16
C LYS A 498 -11.75 30.85 -13.87
N ASN A 499 -11.39 30.71 -12.59
CA ASN A 499 -10.00 30.48 -12.19
C ASN A 499 -9.59 29.01 -12.23
N GLY A 500 -10.51 28.11 -12.61
CA GLY A 500 -10.27 26.66 -12.71
C GLY A 500 -10.12 25.99 -11.33
N TYR A 501 -10.73 26.56 -10.29
CA TYR A 501 -10.74 25.98 -8.93
C TYR A 501 -11.80 24.90 -8.77
N VAL A 502 -12.79 24.88 -9.64
CA VAL A 502 -13.78 23.81 -9.79
C VAL A 502 -13.84 23.35 -11.23
N ASP A 503 -14.17 22.08 -11.43
CA ASP A 503 -14.48 21.52 -12.75
C ASP A 503 -15.90 21.92 -13.21
N ASP A 504 -16.28 21.48 -14.43
CA ASP A 504 -17.61 21.73 -15.01
C ASP A 504 -18.78 21.13 -14.18
N PHE A 505 -18.48 20.26 -13.24
CA PHE A 505 -19.45 19.63 -12.34
C PHE A 505 -19.43 20.22 -10.93
N GLY A 506 -18.57 21.22 -10.66
CA GLY A 506 -18.44 21.88 -9.39
C GLY A 506 -17.54 21.18 -8.37
N ALA A 507 -16.81 20.13 -8.75
CA ALA A 507 -15.82 19.49 -7.87
C ALA A 507 -14.52 20.30 -7.83
N LEU A 508 -13.86 20.34 -6.65
CA LEU A 508 -12.61 21.07 -6.46
C LEU A 508 -11.47 20.42 -7.26
N THR A 509 -10.59 21.25 -7.81
CA THR A 509 -9.46 20.83 -8.66
C THR A 509 -8.13 20.87 -7.91
N ASP A 510 -7.11 20.15 -8.43
CA ASP A 510 -5.73 20.22 -7.89
C ASP A 510 -5.18 21.66 -7.89
N LYS A 511 -5.62 22.50 -8.83
CA LYS A 511 -5.23 23.91 -8.90
C LYS A 511 -5.72 24.70 -7.68
N TYR A 512 -6.95 24.45 -7.23
CA TYR A 512 -7.46 25.08 -6.01
C TYR A 512 -6.57 24.75 -4.80
N HIS A 513 -6.17 23.49 -4.65
CA HIS A 513 -5.33 23.06 -3.54
C HIS A 513 -3.93 23.66 -3.61
N SER A 514 -3.31 23.68 -4.78
CA SER A 514 -2.00 24.29 -4.99
C SER A 514 -1.99 25.80 -4.69
N ASP A 515 -2.99 26.52 -5.19
CA ASP A 515 -3.09 27.98 -4.96
C ASP A 515 -3.47 28.28 -3.50
N LEU A 516 -4.22 27.40 -2.84
CA LEU A 516 -4.54 27.51 -1.42
C LEU A 516 -3.28 27.32 -0.55
N GLU A 517 -2.46 26.31 -0.83
CA GLU A 517 -1.19 26.07 -0.11
C GLU A 517 -0.19 27.24 -0.27
N GLN A 518 -0.23 27.92 -1.41
CA GLN A 518 0.61 29.08 -1.71
C GLN A 518 0.00 30.40 -1.24
N ASN A 519 -1.15 30.38 -0.57
CA ASN A 519 -1.94 31.56 -0.19
C ASN A 519 -2.23 32.49 -1.38
N ASN A 520 -2.43 31.92 -2.58
CA ASN A 520 -2.57 32.65 -3.85
C ASN A 520 -3.95 32.47 -4.51
N ILE A 521 -5.01 32.27 -3.72
CA ILE A 521 -6.36 32.14 -4.24
C ILE A 521 -6.82 33.44 -4.92
N GLN A 522 -7.15 33.35 -6.20
CA GLN A 522 -7.61 34.49 -7.01
C GLN A 522 -9.12 34.59 -6.99
N ILE A 523 -9.64 35.68 -6.50
CA ILE A 523 -11.06 36.09 -6.56
C ILE A 523 -11.17 37.56 -6.86
N ARG A 524 -12.37 38.04 -7.24
CA ARG A 524 -12.60 39.46 -7.49
C ARG A 524 -12.35 40.32 -6.26
N GLU A 525 -11.95 41.55 -6.46
CA GLU A 525 -11.55 42.51 -5.39
C GLU A 525 -12.61 42.66 -4.29
N GLU A 526 -13.89 42.70 -4.65
CA GLU A 526 -14.98 42.88 -3.68
C GLU A 526 -15.15 41.67 -2.70
N LEU A 527 -14.63 40.51 -3.05
CA LEU A 527 -14.69 39.29 -2.21
C LEU A 527 -13.39 39.06 -1.42
N LYS A 528 -12.28 39.71 -1.77
CA LYS A 528 -11.00 39.54 -1.06
C LYS A 528 -11.08 39.76 0.46
N PRO A 529 -11.82 40.74 1.00
CA PRO A 529 -11.96 40.92 2.44
C PRO A 529 -12.68 39.72 3.14
N LYS A 530 -13.37 38.89 2.38
CA LYS A 530 -14.11 37.72 2.86
C LYS A 530 -13.45 36.38 2.47
N LEU A 531 -12.23 36.43 1.92
CA LEU A 531 -11.57 35.28 1.36
C LEU A 531 -11.39 34.14 2.39
N GLU A 532 -10.96 34.47 3.61
CA GLU A 532 -10.79 33.47 4.68
C GLU A 532 -12.10 32.72 4.97
N PHE A 533 -13.21 33.44 5.09
CA PHE A 533 -14.52 32.81 5.32
C PHE A 533 -14.99 31.99 4.11
N ILE A 534 -14.69 32.44 2.87
CA ILE A 534 -15.01 31.69 1.66
C ILE A 534 -14.22 30.37 1.66
N VAL A 535 -12.92 30.43 1.95
CA VAL A 535 -12.06 29.23 2.04
C VAL A 535 -12.55 28.29 3.14
N GLU A 536 -12.97 28.82 4.28
CA GLU A 536 -13.54 27.99 5.37
C GLU A 536 -14.84 27.29 4.96
N VAL A 537 -15.72 27.96 4.25
CA VAL A 537 -16.94 27.37 3.69
C VAL A 537 -16.60 26.29 2.64
N VAL A 538 -15.66 26.59 1.74
CA VAL A 538 -15.25 25.65 0.68
C VAL A 538 -14.54 24.42 1.26
N LYS A 539 -13.81 24.56 2.36
CA LYS A 539 -13.21 23.41 3.08
C LYS A 539 -14.23 22.41 3.63
N GLN A 540 -15.51 22.75 3.70
CA GLN A 540 -16.58 21.81 4.07
C GLN A 540 -16.95 20.86 2.92
N LEU A 541 -16.57 21.18 1.69
CA LEU A 541 -16.78 20.30 0.55
C LEU A 541 -15.87 19.07 0.66
N TYR A 542 -16.43 17.92 0.27
CA TYR A 542 -15.64 16.70 0.11
C TYR A 542 -14.86 16.79 -1.20
N ASP A 543 -13.57 16.65 -1.08
CA ASP A 543 -12.68 16.41 -2.20
C ASP A 543 -11.89 15.10 -1.97
N ASN A 544 -11.52 14.42 -3.02
CA ASN A 544 -10.78 13.14 -2.98
C ASN A 544 -9.30 13.31 -2.59
N THR A 545 -8.97 14.30 -1.74
CA THR A 545 -7.57 14.70 -1.46
C THR A 545 -6.83 13.86 -0.43
N ILE A 546 -7.45 12.87 0.21
CA ILE A 546 -6.71 11.95 1.07
C ILE A 546 -5.93 10.98 0.17
N LYS A 547 -4.67 11.32 -0.11
CA LYS A 547 -3.72 10.43 -0.77
C LYS A 547 -3.03 9.57 0.28
N ILE A 548 -3.34 8.28 0.28
CA ILE A 548 -2.56 7.28 1.00
C ILE A 548 -1.28 7.09 0.21
N VAL A 549 -0.13 7.15 0.86
CA VAL A 549 1.18 7.10 0.20
C VAL A 549 1.81 5.73 0.40
N ASN A 550 2.39 5.19 -0.67
CA ASN A 550 3.23 4.00 -0.56
C ASN A 550 4.53 4.37 0.17
N GLU A 551 4.93 3.61 1.19
CA GLU A 551 6.15 3.86 1.96
C GLU A 551 7.39 3.85 1.06
N ASP A 552 7.44 2.98 0.06
CA ASP A 552 8.56 2.86 -0.86
C ASP A 552 8.76 4.11 -1.75
N ASP A 553 7.76 5.00 -1.84
CA ASP A 553 7.84 6.26 -2.58
C ASP A 553 8.41 7.44 -1.77
N THR A 554 8.61 7.26 -0.47
CA THR A 554 9.05 8.35 0.43
C THR A 554 10.48 8.83 0.20
N ASN A 555 11.32 8.00 -0.43
CA ASN A 555 12.69 8.34 -0.79
C ASN A 555 12.81 9.12 -2.11
N LYS A 556 11.68 9.49 -2.73
CA LYS A 556 11.64 10.19 -4.01
C LYS A 556 11.51 11.69 -3.81
N ILE A 557 12.44 12.44 -4.37
CA ILE A 557 12.45 13.91 -4.35
C ILE A 557 11.79 14.43 -5.63
N ARG A 558 10.98 15.47 -5.53
CA ARG A 558 10.35 16.09 -6.70
C ARG A 558 11.39 16.81 -7.55
N ASN A 559 11.53 16.42 -8.82
CA ASN A 559 12.41 17.09 -9.78
C ASN A 559 11.79 18.43 -10.19
N LYS A 560 12.55 19.51 -10.09
CA LYS A 560 12.06 20.83 -10.50
C LYS A 560 12.13 21.00 -12.01
N ILE A 561 11.11 21.63 -12.58
CA ILE A 561 11.09 21.99 -14.01
C ILE A 561 12.06 23.14 -14.26
N ASN A 562 12.92 22.95 -15.24
CA ASN A 562 13.73 24.02 -15.81
C ASN A 562 12.86 24.91 -16.70
N GLN A 563 12.42 26.03 -16.16
CA GLN A 563 11.44 26.91 -16.80
C GLN A 563 11.90 27.43 -18.17
N THR A 564 13.19 27.62 -18.38
CA THR A 564 13.75 28.09 -19.65
C THR A 564 13.57 27.04 -20.74
N ASN A 565 13.91 25.80 -20.46
CA ASN A 565 13.82 24.69 -21.42
C ASN A 565 12.37 24.25 -21.64
N PHE A 566 11.58 24.17 -20.57
CA PHE A 566 10.16 23.80 -20.65
C PHE A 566 9.31 24.81 -21.43
N ASN A 567 9.60 26.10 -21.28
CA ASN A 567 8.92 27.17 -22.01
C ASN A 567 9.51 27.44 -23.40
N HIS A 568 10.52 26.67 -23.83
CA HIS A 568 11.12 26.88 -25.15
C HIS A 568 10.08 26.72 -26.28
N PRO A 569 9.98 27.69 -27.21
CA PRO A 569 8.92 27.65 -28.24
C PRO A 569 8.93 26.36 -29.09
N GLU A 570 10.11 25.87 -29.44
CA GLU A 570 10.22 24.64 -30.27
C GLU A 570 9.83 23.37 -29.46
N PHE A 571 10.00 23.34 -28.14
CA PHE A 571 9.48 22.27 -27.29
C PHE A 571 7.96 22.23 -27.29
N LYS A 572 7.32 23.40 -27.09
CA LYS A 572 5.85 23.50 -27.12
C LYS A 572 5.28 23.14 -28.49
N LYS A 573 5.89 23.63 -29.58
CA LYS A 573 5.50 23.26 -30.95
C LYS A 573 5.61 21.76 -31.20
N PHE A 574 6.65 21.11 -30.69
CA PHE A 574 6.80 19.68 -30.82
C PHE A 574 5.72 18.95 -30.04
N TRP A 575 5.45 19.36 -28.81
CA TRP A 575 4.37 18.79 -28.01
C TRP A 575 3.00 18.89 -28.71
N GLU A 576 2.69 20.03 -29.30
CA GLU A 576 1.44 20.22 -30.05
C GLU A 576 1.29 19.25 -31.21
N LYS A 577 2.40 18.76 -31.80
CA LYS A 577 2.37 17.80 -32.90
C LYS A 577 2.12 16.38 -32.45
N ILE A 578 2.46 16.04 -31.23
CA ILE A 578 2.41 14.65 -30.73
C ILE A 578 1.39 14.43 -29.61
N ASN A 579 0.79 15.48 -29.06
CA ASN A 579 -0.10 15.39 -27.91
C ASN A 579 -1.52 14.89 -28.23
N SER A 580 -1.85 14.60 -29.48
CA SER A 580 -3.16 14.06 -29.84
C SER A 580 -3.26 12.59 -29.43
N LYS A 581 -4.37 12.23 -28.80
CA LYS A 581 -4.69 10.80 -28.61
C LYS A 581 -5.09 10.17 -29.94
N SER A 582 -4.96 8.87 -30.02
CA SER A 582 -5.43 8.09 -31.16
C SER A 582 -6.25 6.88 -30.71
N THR A 583 -7.17 6.49 -31.58
CA THR A 583 -7.80 5.17 -31.55
C THR A 583 -7.22 4.33 -32.68
N TYR A 584 -7.32 3.02 -32.57
CA TYR A 584 -6.90 2.14 -33.67
C TYR A 584 -8.04 1.19 -34.05
N THR A 585 -8.03 0.81 -35.32
CA THR A 585 -8.84 -0.29 -35.85
C THR A 585 -7.92 -1.39 -36.32
N VAL A 586 -8.28 -2.64 -35.99
CA VAL A 586 -7.59 -3.82 -36.52
C VAL A 586 -8.60 -4.63 -37.34
N ASN A 587 -8.36 -4.76 -38.59
CA ASN A 587 -9.20 -5.57 -39.47
C ASN A 587 -8.49 -6.88 -39.78
N PHE A 588 -8.65 -7.91 -38.93
CA PHE A 588 -8.05 -9.22 -39.17
C PHE A 588 -9.08 -10.33 -39.11
N ASN A 589 -8.85 -11.35 -39.93
CA ASN A 589 -9.75 -12.50 -39.98
C ASN A 589 -9.39 -13.48 -38.85
N THR A 590 -10.33 -13.67 -37.90
CA THR A 590 -10.17 -14.59 -36.78
C THR A 590 -9.89 -16.01 -37.22
N SER A 591 -10.41 -16.44 -38.37
CA SER A 591 -10.16 -17.80 -38.91
C SER A 591 -8.69 -18.00 -39.31
N ILE A 592 -8.02 -16.96 -39.77
CA ILE A 592 -6.57 -17.00 -40.04
C ILE A 592 -5.78 -17.15 -38.74
N LEU A 593 -6.15 -16.39 -37.69
CA LEU A 593 -5.52 -16.51 -36.37
C LEU A 593 -5.68 -17.94 -35.82
N ILE A 594 -6.89 -18.49 -35.88
CA ILE A 594 -7.14 -19.85 -35.39
C ILE A 594 -6.27 -20.85 -36.14
N LYS A 595 -6.27 -20.78 -37.49
CA LYS A 595 -5.47 -21.67 -38.32
C LYS A 595 -3.99 -21.60 -37.99
N ASN A 596 -3.41 -20.41 -38.02
CA ASN A 596 -1.98 -20.20 -37.74
C ASN A 596 -1.62 -20.65 -36.33
N SER A 597 -2.42 -20.25 -35.31
CA SER A 597 -2.19 -20.66 -33.92
C SER A 597 -2.22 -22.17 -33.76
N VAL A 598 -3.16 -22.87 -34.39
CA VAL A 598 -3.28 -24.33 -34.35
C VAL A 598 -2.06 -25.01 -35.00
N GLU A 599 -1.67 -24.51 -36.20
CA GLU A 599 -0.48 -25.06 -36.91
C GLU A 599 0.77 -24.87 -36.06
N LYS A 600 0.98 -23.69 -35.49
CA LYS A 600 2.14 -23.35 -34.67
C LYS A 600 2.17 -24.13 -33.34
N ILE A 601 1.03 -24.24 -32.67
CA ILE A 601 0.91 -25.05 -31.43
C ILE A 601 1.22 -26.53 -31.75
N ASN A 602 0.71 -27.06 -32.84
CA ASN A 602 1.00 -28.44 -33.22
C ASN A 602 2.48 -28.68 -33.56
N GLN A 603 3.18 -27.69 -34.08
CA GLN A 603 4.62 -27.77 -34.38
C GLN A 603 5.47 -27.55 -33.15
N ASP A 604 5.33 -26.43 -32.46
CA ASP A 604 6.31 -25.88 -31.51
C ASP A 604 5.96 -26.07 -30.03
N LEU A 605 4.73 -26.51 -29.68
CA LEU A 605 4.36 -26.69 -28.28
C LEU A 605 5.22 -27.79 -27.64
N HIS A 606 6.03 -27.41 -26.67
CA HIS A 606 6.77 -28.29 -25.79
C HIS A 606 6.49 -27.93 -24.34
N ILE A 607 6.18 -28.95 -23.52
CA ILE A 607 5.84 -28.79 -22.10
C ILE A 607 6.86 -29.54 -21.26
N VAL A 608 7.33 -28.88 -20.22
CA VAL A 608 8.24 -29.49 -19.24
C VAL A 608 7.42 -30.39 -18.32
N LYS A 609 7.72 -31.69 -18.30
CA LYS A 609 7.02 -32.66 -17.43
C LYS A 609 7.39 -32.45 -15.98
N ILE A 610 6.40 -32.53 -15.10
CA ILE A 610 6.64 -32.55 -13.66
C ILE A 610 7.14 -33.93 -13.26
N THR A 611 8.35 -34.01 -12.71
CA THR A 611 8.96 -35.22 -12.24
C THR A 611 9.13 -35.20 -10.73
N ALA A 612 8.75 -36.29 -10.04
CA ALA A 612 9.04 -36.47 -8.63
C ALA A 612 10.23 -37.43 -8.48
N GLU A 613 11.25 -37.01 -7.75
CA GLU A 613 12.33 -37.86 -7.32
C GLU A 613 11.95 -38.52 -5.99
N ILE A 614 11.75 -39.82 -6.00
CA ILE A 614 11.50 -40.60 -4.79
C ILE A 614 12.84 -41.26 -4.38
N LYS A 615 13.38 -40.78 -3.27
CA LYS A 615 14.58 -41.36 -2.66
C LYS A 615 14.15 -42.33 -1.56
N SER A 616 14.51 -43.57 -1.73
CA SER A 616 14.34 -44.60 -0.68
C SER A 616 15.71 -45.11 -0.24
N GLY A 617 15.91 -45.23 1.04
CA GLY A 617 17.13 -45.78 1.62
C GLY A 617 16.78 -46.69 2.80
N ASP A 618 17.49 -47.80 2.93
CA ASP A 618 17.34 -48.68 4.06
C ASP A 618 18.24 -48.25 5.21
N MET A 619 17.66 -48.15 6.40
CA MET A 619 18.42 -47.87 7.60
C MET A 619 19.18 -49.11 8.04
N ALA A 620 20.50 -49.07 8.13
CA ALA A 620 21.33 -50.16 8.56
C ALA A 620 20.99 -50.55 10.01
N THR A 621 20.53 -51.77 10.22
CA THR A 621 20.11 -52.28 11.55
C THR A 621 21.28 -52.74 12.44
N THR A 622 22.51 -52.78 11.90
CA THR A 622 23.72 -53.20 12.66
C THR A 622 24.90 -52.30 12.29
N GLY A 623 25.65 -51.81 13.30
CA GLY A 623 26.92 -51.10 13.11
C GLY A 623 26.78 -49.57 12.90
N ILE A 624 25.70 -48.96 13.36
CA ILE A 624 25.53 -47.51 13.37
C ILE A 624 26.19 -46.93 14.63
N ASP A 625 27.23 -46.09 14.45
CA ASP A 625 27.79 -45.29 15.51
C ASP A 625 27.28 -43.88 15.48
N LEU A 626 27.53 -43.09 16.55
CA LEU A 626 27.02 -41.73 16.70
C LEU A 626 27.56 -40.77 15.64
N GLU A 627 28.74 -41.05 15.05
CA GLU A 627 29.35 -40.22 13.99
C GLU A 627 28.65 -40.43 12.63
N LYS A 628 28.23 -41.67 12.33
CA LYS A 628 27.47 -41.98 11.13
C LYS A 628 26.08 -41.35 11.18
N LEU A 629 25.44 -41.30 12.34
CA LEU A 629 24.18 -40.59 12.55
C LEU A 629 24.32 -39.10 12.37
N LYS A 630 25.40 -38.49 12.92
CA LYS A 630 25.67 -37.06 12.76
C LYS A 630 26.07 -36.64 11.35
N SER A 631 26.60 -37.52 10.54
CA SER A 631 27.05 -37.25 9.17
C SER A 631 26.01 -37.60 8.10
N ASN A 632 24.76 -37.88 8.46
CA ASN A 632 23.68 -38.36 7.56
C ASN A 632 24.02 -39.60 6.73
N LYS A 633 24.95 -40.46 7.16
CA LYS A 633 25.37 -41.70 6.51
C LYS A 633 24.75 -42.93 7.14
N ALA A 634 23.65 -42.77 7.88
CA ALA A 634 22.94 -43.89 8.53
C ALA A 634 22.07 -44.68 7.58
N PHE A 635 21.82 -44.16 6.37
CA PHE A 635 21.08 -44.86 5.32
C PHE A 635 22.09 -45.43 4.30
N GLY A 636 22.05 -46.75 4.09
CA GLY A 636 22.77 -47.45 3.02
C GLY A 636 21.81 -47.77 1.88
N ASN A 637 22.33 -47.95 0.67
CA ASN A 637 21.54 -48.33 -0.51
C ASN A 637 20.47 -47.28 -0.87
N GLU A 638 20.87 -46.02 -1.02
CA GLU A 638 19.97 -45.00 -1.58
C GLU A 638 19.61 -45.35 -3.03
N GLN A 639 18.37 -45.72 -3.25
CA GLN A 639 17.78 -45.85 -4.59
C GLN A 639 16.98 -44.58 -4.90
N THR A 640 17.37 -43.91 -5.98
CA THR A 640 16.61 -42.75 -6.50
C THR A 640 15.75 -43.25 -7.66
N LYS A 641 14.44 -43.15 -7.52
CA LYS A 641 13.47 -43.45 -8.58
C LYS A 641 12.82 -42.16 -9.01
N THR A 642 12.99 -41.78 -10.29
CA THR A 642 12.31 -40.64 -10.87
C THR A 642 10.98 -41.11 -11.47
N GLU A 643 9.87 -40.59 -10.98
CA GLU A 643 8.53 -40.88 -11.52
C GLU A 643 7.92 -39.62 -12.13
N ASN A 644 7.30 -39.76 -13.30
CA ASN A 644 6.50 -38.66 -13.88
C ASN A 644 5.20 -38.54 -13.10
N VAL A 645 4.97 -37.37 -12.53
CA VAL A 645 3.73 -37.03 -11.82
C VAL A 645 2.70 -36.59 -12.84
N LYS A 646 1.69 -37.38 -13.09
CA LYS A 646 0.51 -36.95 -13.84
C LYS A 646 -0.42 -36.22 -12.87
N SER A 647 -0.67 -34.95 -13.11
CA SER A 647 -1.63 -34.22 -12.29
C SER A 647 -3.04 -34.81 -12.45
N ILE A 648 -3.73 -35.00 -11.33
CA ILE A 648 -5.14 -35.41 -11.33
C ILE A 648 -5.97 -34.20 -11.70
N ILE A 649 -6.41 -34.15 -12.95
CA ILE A 649 -7.19 -33.00 -13.46
C ILE A 649 -8.66 -33.21 -13.11
N SER A 650 -9.21 -32.38 -12.25
CA SER A 650 -10.65 -32.28 -12.01
C SER A 650 -11.33 -31.41 -13.07
N SER A 651 -12.64 -31.56 -13.29
CA SER A 651 -13.45 -30.75 -14.21
C SER A 651 -13.37 -29.22 -13.93
N LYS A 652 -12.95 -28.84 -12.74
CA LYS A 652 -12.74 -27.45 -12.32
C LYS A 652 -11.55 -26.81 -13.03
N TYR A 653 -10.49 -27.57 -13.33
CA TYR A 653 -9.31 -27.07 -14.04
C TYR A 653 -9.56 -26.74 -15.52
N THR A 654 -10.54 -27.35 -16.14
CA THR A 654 -10.84 -27.09 -17.58
C THR A 654 -11.53 -25.75 -17.79
N SER A 655 -12.35 -25.26 -16.85
CA SER A 655 -12.91 -23.92 -16.91
C SER A 655 -11.85 -22.85 -16.65
N ASP A 656 -10.93 -23.09 -15.73
CA ASP A 656 -9.82 -22.20 -15.42
C ASP A 656 -8.82 -22.07 -16.58
N LEU A 657 -8.57 -23.17 -17.32
CA LEU A 657 -7.71 -23.16 -18.51
C LEU A 657 -8.17 -22.13 -19.55
N ILE A 658 -9.44 -22.18 -19.91
CA ILE A 658 -9.99 -21.28 -20.94
C ILE A 658 -9.95 -19.84 -20.45
N GLU A 659 -10.31 -19.60 -19.19
CA GLU A 659 -10.36 -18.26 -18.62
C GLU A 659 -8.96 -17.63 -18.52
N LYS A 660 -7.96 -18.39 -18.11
CA LYS A 660 -6.56 -17.96 -18.06
C LYS A 660 -6.03 -17.61 -19.46
N ILE A 661 -6.27 -18.47 -20.45
CA ILE A 661 -5.86 -18.17 -21.84
C ILE A 661 -6.60 -16.93 -22.40
N VAL A 662 -7.88 -16.76 -22.11
CA VAL A 662 -8.66 -15.57 -22.49
C VAL A 662 -8.04 -14.31 -21.87
N THR A 663 -7.70 -14.36 -20.59
CA THR A 663 -7.08 -13.24 -19.87
C THR A 663 -5.70 -12.89 -20.43
N GLU A 664 -4.88 -13.88 -20.72
CA GLU A 664 -3.52 -13.69 -21.26
C GLU A 664 -3.51 -13.23 -22.74
N THR A 665 -4.50 -13.66 -23.52
CA THR A 665 -4.52 -13.38 -24.95
C THR A 665 -5.46 -12.26 -25.35
N PHE A 666 -6.36 -11.82 -24.45
CA PHE A 666 -7.44 -10.87 -24.72
C PHE A 666 -8.34 -11.29 -25.90
N LEU A 667 -8.46 -12.59 -26.18
CA LEU A 667 -9.33 -13.14 -27.20
C LEU A 667 -10.70 -13.46 -26.62
N LYS A 668 -11.71 -13.55 -27.51
CA LYS A 668 -13.03 -14.03 -27.11
C LYS A 668 -12.95 -15.50 -26.71
N ARG A 669 -13.70 -15.87 -25.65
CA ARG A 669 -13.79 -17.25 -25.15
C ARG A 669 -14.07 -18.27 -26.28
N LYS A 670 -14.94 -17.94 -27.24
CA LYS A 670 -15.24 -18.79 -28.42
C LYS A 670 -13.99 -19.08 -29.24
N THR A 671 -13.16 -18.08 -29.52
CA THR A 671 -11.92 -18.22 -30.29
C THR A 671 -10.92 -19.13 -29.61
N VAL A 672 -10.74 -18.97 -28.28
CA VAL A 672 -9.85 -19.83 -27.49
C VAL A 672 -10.33 -21.28 -27.49
N ILE A 673 -11.63 -21.51 -27.30
CA ILE A 673 -12.23 -22.84 -27.38
C ILE A 673 -11.96 -23.47 -28.74
N GLU A 674 -12.18 -22.73 -29.84
CA GLU A 674 -11.99 -23.21 -31.19
C GLU A 674 -10.53 -23.61 -31.48
N ILE A 675 -9.56 -22.84 -30.98
CA ILE A 675 -8.14 -23.21 -31.04
C ILE A 675 -7.91 -24.53 -30.28
N LEU A 676 -8.36 -24.60 -29.01
CA LEU A 676 -8.11 -25.76 -28.14
C LEU A 676 -8.73 -27.06 -28.62
N ILE A 677 -9.91 -27.02 -29.27
CA ILE A 677 -10.54 -28.22 -29.83
C ILE A 677 -9.93 -28.64 -31.18
N THR A 678 -9.25 -27.73 -31.87
CA THR A 678 -8.67 -27.97 -33.22
C THR A 678 -7.22 -28.46 -33.15
N ILE A 679 -6.49 -28.21 -32.08
CA ILE A 679 -5.14 -28.75 -31.89
C ILE A 679 -5.15 -30.28 -31.81
N SER A 680 -4.03 -30.92 -32.16
CA SER A 680 -3.91 -32.37 -32.10
C SER A 680 -4.11 -32.92 -30.69
N LYS A 681 -4.78 -34.04 -30.56
CA LYS A 681 -5.03 -34.69 -29.24
C LYS A 681 -3.75 -34.93 -28.47
N GLY A 682 -2.63 -35.27 -29.11
CA GLY A 682 -1.34 -35.45 -28.46
C GLY A 682 -0.80 -34.18 -27.81
N LYS A 683 -0.99 -33.04 -28.48
CA LYS A 683 -0.57 -31.72 -27.92
C LYS A 683 -1.52 -31.26 -26.81
N PHE A 684 -2.83 -31.49 -26.94
CA PHE A 684 -3.78 -31.19 -25.87
C PHE A 684 -3.56 -32.08 -24.61
N ASP A 685 -3.20 -33.35 -24.79
CA ASP A 685 -2.94 -34.23 -23.67
C ASP A 685 -1.72 -33.80 -22.81
N LEU A 686 -0.82 -32.96 -23.35
CA LEU A 686 0.28 -32.35 -22.59
C LEU A 686 -0.22 -31.45 -21.45
N PHE A 687 -1.44 -30.94 -21.54
CA PHE A 687 -2.10 -30.24 -20.43
C PHE A 687 -2.15 -31.08 -19.16
N LYS A 688 -2.25 -32.43 -19.27
CA LYS A 688 -2.28 -33.33 -18.10
C LYS A 688 -0.90 -33.50 -17.46
N GLU A 689 0.16 -33.22 -18.18
CA GLU A 689 1.54 -33.35 -17.68
C GLU A 689 2.02 -32.13 -16.93
N ASN A 690 1.65 -30.92 -17.38
CA ASN A 690 1.91 -29.65 -16.70
C ASN A 690 0.89 -28.60 -17.16
N PRO A 691 -0.25 -28.43 -16.47
CA PRO A 691 -1.32 -27.52 -16.88
C PRO A 691 -0.89 -26.05 -17.03
N GLU A 692 0.02 -25.62 -16.18
CA GLU A 692 0.42 -24.22 -16.11
C GLU A 692 1.41 -23.88 -17.22
N ASP A 693 2.44 -24.69 -17.43
CA ASP A 693 3.36 -24.50 -18.55
C ASP A 693 2.60 -24.57 -19.90
N PHE A 694 1.60 -25.46 -19.98
CA PHE A 694 0.70 -25.53 -21.12
C PHE A 694 -0.02 -24.20 -21.40
N ILE A 695 -0.58 -23.56 -20.35
CA ILE A 695 -1.28 -22.29 -20.47
C ILE A 695 -0.31 -21.20 -20.97
N ILE A 696 0.87 -21.12 -20.38
CA ILE A 696 1.87 -20.12 -20.72
C ILE A 696 2.34 -20.28 -22.17
N GLN A 697 2.73 -21.49 -22.56
CA GLN A 697 3.27 -21.72 -23.89
C GLN A 697 2.20 -21.50 -24.97
N ILE A 698 0.98 -21.98 -24.75
CA ILE A 698 -0.13 -21.72 -25.69
C ILE A 698 -0.46 -20.25 -25.79
N SER A 699 -0.58 -19.55 -24.65
CA SER A 699 -0.88 -18.12 -24.66
C SER A 699 0.21 -17.31 -25.38
N LYS A 700 1.48 -17.70 -25.18
CA LYS A 700 2.60 -17.10 -25.89
C LYS A 700 2.50 -17.31 -27.41
N ILE A 701 2.31 -18.55 -27.86
CA ILE A 701 2.18 -18.86 -29.29
C ILE A 701 1.00 -18.09 -29.90
N ILE A 702 -0.17 -18.08 -29.25
CA ILE A 702 -1.33 -17.35 -29.75
C ILE A 702 -1.06 -15.85 -29.82
N ASN A 703 -0.38 -15.27 -28.85
CA ASN A 703 -0.04 -13.85 -28.86
C ASN A 703 0.99 -13.51 -29.94
N ASP A 704 1.97 -14.37 -30.20
CA ASP A 704 2.94 -14.19 -31.26
C ASP A 704 2.25 -14.21 -32.64
N GLU A 705 1.37 -15.17 -32.91
CA GLU A 705 0.60 -15.24 -34.16
C GLU A 705 -0.39 -14.07 -34.30
N LYS A 706 -1.07 -13.71 -33.20
CA LYS A 706 -1.94 -12.53 -33.18
C LYS A 706 -1.17 -11.27 -33.51
N ALA A 707 0.03 -11.17 -33.01
CA ALA A 707 0.92 -10.04 -33.21
C ALA A 707 1.32 -9.85 -34.66
N GLU A 708 1.66 -10.93 -35.37
CA GLU A 708 2.01 -10.88 -36.81
C GLU A 708 0.81 -10.46 -37.67
N ILE A 709 -0.37 -11.00 -37.39
CA ILE A 709 -1.58 -10.64 -38.15
C ILE A 709 -2.00 -9.18 -37.91
N ILE A 710 -1.85 -8.70 -36.66
CA ILE A 710 -2.19 -7.32 -36.28
C ILE A 710 -1.28 -6.32 -36.97
N TYR A 711 0.00 -6.61 -37.06
CA TYR A 711 0.98 -5.72 -37.67
C TYR A 711 0.58 -5.25 -39.08
N ASP A 712 0.11 -6.16 -39.91
CA ASP A 712 -0.26 -5.84 -41.28
C ASP A 712 -1.55 -5.03 -41.39
N ASN A 713 -2.46 -5.18 -40.42
CA ASN A 713 -3.84 -4.71 -40.51
C ASN A 713 -4.24 -3.61 -39.53
N ILE A 714 -3.31 -3.06 -38.76
CA ILE A 714 -3.60 -1.97 -37.81
C ILE A 714 -3.53 -0.60 -38.48
N VAL A 715 -4.58 0.19 -38.27
CA VAL A 715 -4.67 1.60 -38.72
C VAL A 715 -4.99 2.47 -37.50
N TYR A 716 -4.20 3.52 -37.31
CA TYR A 716 -4.44 4.52 -36.26
C TYR A 716 -5.21 5.70 -36.81
N HIS A 717 -6.15 6.20 -36.03
CA HIS A 717 -6.96 7.36 -36.33
C HIS A 717 -6.74 8.40 -35.22
N LYS A 718 -6.32 9.61 -35.63
CA LYS A 718 -6.18 10.75 -34.73
C LYS A 718 -7.52 11.14 -34.13
N THR A 719 -7.58 11.44 -32.84
CA THR A 719 -8.79 11.98 -32.18
C THR A 719 -8.62 13.47 -31.89
N GLU A 720 -9.69 14.14 -31.55
CA GLU A 720 -9.68 15.55 -31.12
C GLU A 720 -9.16 15.70 -29.67
N GLU A 721 -9.15 14.61 -28.89
CA GLU A 721 -8.64 14.63 -27.53
C GLU A 721 -7.11 14.82 -27.51
N LYS A 722 -6.67 15.70 -26.61
CA LYS A 722 -5.24 16.01 -26.44
C LYS A 722 -4.75 15.61 -25.07
N ILE A 723 -3.50 15.21 -24.99
CA ILE A 723 -2.79 14.99 -23.74
C ILE A 723 -2.30 16.36 -23.25
N PRO A 724 -2.64 16.79 -22.02
CA PRO A 724 -2.26 18.09 -21.54
C PRO A 724 -0.74 18.14 -21.21
N LEU A 725 -0.17 19.34 -21.30
CA LEU A 725 1.26 19.56 -21.06
C LEU A 725 1.67 19.35 -19.57
N ASP A 726 0.70 19.42 -18.68
CA ASP A 726 0.87 19.26 -17.22
C ASP A 726 1.34 17.85 -16.82
N ILE A 727 1.32 16.88 -17.74
CA ILE A 727 1.89 15.55 -17.47
C ILE A 727 3.38 15.60 -17.09
N PHE A 728 4.09 16.64 -17.54
CA PHE A 728 5.49 16.88 -17.18
C PHE A 728 5.64 17.50 -15.78
N GLU A 729 4.62 18.15 -15.24
CA GLU A 729 4.68 18.77 -13.90
C GLU A 729 4.68 17.74 -12.75
N LYS A 730 4.35 16.48 -13.05
CA LYS A 730 4.31 15.36 -12.12
C LYS A 730 5.65 14.62 -11.99
N GLY A 731 6.75 15.20 -12.46
CA GLY A 731 8.08 14.60 -12.42
C GLY A 731 8.55 14.30 -10.99
N ILE A 732 8.91 13.04 -10.74
CA ILE A 732 9.46 12.58 -9.45
C ILE A 732 10.93 12.25 -9.66
N LEU A 733 11.81 12.80 -8.82
CA LEU A 733 13.23 12.50 -8.81
C LEU A 733 13.53 11.37 -7.85
N ASN A 734 14.27 10.41 -8.33
CA ASN A 734 14.91 9.43 -7.48
C ASN A 734 16.35 9.90 -7.18
N SER A 735 16.66 10.18 -5.94
CA SER A 735 17.89 10.87 -5.52
C SER A 735 19.20 10.16 -5.87
N GLY A 736 19.15 8.92 -6.39
CA GLY A 736 20.34 8.11 -6.67
C GLY A 736 20.83 8.11 -8.11
N ASN A 737 19.91 8.14 -9.10
CA ASN A 737 20.25 7.91 -10.51
C ASN A 737 20.04 9.15 -11.35
N SER A 738 20.61 10.26 -10.95
CA SER A 738 20.44 11.52 -11.64
C SER A 738 21.78 12.08 -12.13
N ILE A 739 21.73 12.80 -13.24
CA ILE A 739 22.84 13.60 -13.74
C ILE A 739 22.36 15.01 -14.05
N ASP A 740 23.25 15.96 -13.84
CA ASP A 740 23.04 17.35 -14.26
C ASP A 740 23.11 17.43 -15.78
N VAL A 741 22.13 18.08 -16.39
CA VAL A 741 22.05 18.30 -17.84
C VAL A 741 21.50 19.68 -18.12
N LYS A 742 21.97 20.33 -19.18
CA LYS A 742 21.67 21.74 -19.48
C LYS A 742 20.44 21.93 -20.35
N ARG A 743 20.16 20.98 -21.24
CA ARG A 743 19.12 21.07 -22.27
C ARG A 743 17.88 20.23 -21.97
N TYR A 744 17.81 19.67 -20.77
CA TYR A 744 16.69 18.87 -20.31
C TYR A 744 15.59 19.75 -19.70
N ILE A 745 14.34 19.34 -19.76
CA ILE A 745 13.23 20.15 -19.24
C ILE A 745 13.11 20.14 -17.70
N TYR A 746 13.93 19.35 -17.00
CA TYR A 746 14.07 19.39 -15.55
C TYR A 746 15.52 19.67 -15.16
N ASP A 747 15.76 20.02 -13.90
CA ASP A 747 17.09 20.31 -13.39
C ASP A 747 18.02 19.07 -13.43
N TYR A 748 17.44 17.89 -13.27
CA TYR A 748 18.18 16.62 -13.29
C TYR A 748 17.55 15.61 -14.22
N LEU A 749 18.35 14.84 -14.90
CA LEU A 749 17.89 13.70 -15.69
C LEU A 749 18.08 12.41 -14.92
N ILE A 750 17.00 11.64 -14.80
CA ILE A 750 16.96 10.32 -14.20
C ILE A 750 17.24 9.28 -15.28
N TYR A 751 18.17 8.37 -15.01
CA TYR A 751 18.49 7.28 -15.92
C TYR A 751 18.33 5.93 -15.25
N ASP A 752 17.85 4.95 -16.01
CA ASP A 752 17.60 3.59 -15.54
C ASP A 752 18.70 2.61 -15.97
N SER A 753 19.59 3.01 -16.90
CA SER A 753 20.69 2.18 -17.42
C SER A 753 21.90 3.00 -17.87
N ASP A 754 23.06 2.33 -18.02
CA ASP A 754 24.29 2.91 -18.58
C ASP A 754 24.09 3.49 -19.98
N ASN A 755 23.33 2.77 -20.80
CA ASN A 755 23.03 3.20 -22.16
C ASN A 755 22.26 4.51 -22.18
N GLU A 756 21.23 4.63 -21.34
CA GLU A 756 20.47 5.87 -21.19
C GLU A 756 21.33 7.03 -20.68
N LYS A 757 22.20 6.75 -19.69
CA LYS A 757 23.11 7.77 -19.15
C LYS A 757 24.07 8.29 -20.21
N LYS A 758 24.70 7.38 -21.00
CA LYS A 758 25.60 7.74 -22.10
C LYS A 758 24.85 8.48 -23.18
N PHE A 759 23.67 8.00 -23.55
CA PHE A 759 22.82 8.60 -24.56
C PHE A 759 22.41 10.04 -24.14
N ALA A 760 21.96 10.23 -22.92
CA ALA A 760 21.58 11.54 -22.37
C ALA A 760 22.76 12.54 -22.35
N LYS A 761 23.96 12.10 -21.94
CA LYS A 761 25.15 12.97 -21.95
C LYS A 761 25.53 13.40 -23.38
N ASN A 762 25.42 12.50 -24.35
CA ASN A 762 25.70 12.80 -25.73
C ASN A 762 24.67 13.78 -26.31
N ILE A 763 23.38 13.61 -26.01
CA ILE A 763 22.32 14.55 -26.40
C ILE A 763 22.60 15.92 -25.80
N ASP A 764 22.89 15.99 -24.51
CA ASP A 764 23.08 17.27 -23.80
C ASP A 764 24.33 18.04 -24.27
N SER A 765 25.38 17.33 -24.69
CA SER A 765 26.61 17.91 -25.22
C SER A 765 26.53 18.32 -26.70
N SER A 766 25.54 17.85 -27.45
CA SER A 766 25.39 18.12 -28.86
C SER A 766 24.91 19.53 -29.17
N VAL A 767 25.61 20.23 -30.06
CA VAL A 767 25.26 21.59 -30.49
C VAL A 767 24.02 21.64 -31.39
N GLU A 768 23.61 20.51 -31.91
CA GLU A 768 22.46 20.35 -32.78
C GLU A 768 21.16 20.20 -31.97
N VAL A 769 21.23 19.81 -30.69
CA VAL A 769 20.07 19.65 -29.82
C VAL A 769 19.70 20.98 -29.17
N ILE A 770 18.45 21.37 -29.27
CA ILE A 770 17.89 22.55 -28.60
C ILE A 770 17.42 22.20 -27.19
N VAL A 771 16.51 21.25 -27.10
CA VAL A 771 15.90 20.79 -25.85
C VAL A 771 15.46 19.33 -25.97
N PHE A 772 15.46 18.61 -24.87
CA PHE A 772 14.98 17.22 -24.85
C PHE A 772 14.29 16.87 -23.53
N SER A 773 13.50 15.79 -23.57
CA SER A 773 12.82 15.25 -22.39
C SER A 773 12.66 13.73 -22.49
N LYS A 774 12.63 13.05 -21.34
CA LYS A 774 11.98 11.74 -21.26
C LYS A 774 10.47 11.93 -21.28
N LEU A 775 9.77 11.08 -22.01
CA LEU A 775 8.30 11.05 -21.97
C LEU A 775 7.83 10.34 -20.70
N PRO A 776 6.84 10.89 -19.97
CA PRO A 776 6.34 10.26 -18.76
C PRO A 776 5.61 8.94 -19.05
N LYS A 777 6.25 7.80 -18.75
CA LYS A 777 5.82 6.43 -19.14
C LYS A 777 4.37 6.09 -18.74
N ASN A 778 3.85 6.64 -17.66
CA ASN A 778 2.48 6.35 -17.20
C ASN A 778 1.42 7.33 -17.72
N HIS A 779 1.83 8.44 -18.33
CA HIS A 779 0.95 9.52 -18.74
C HIS A 779 0.93 9.70 -20.26
N TYR A 780 2.05 9.40 -20.94
CA TYR A 780 2.10 9.36 -22.39
C TYR A 780 2.09 7.91 -22.86
N VAL A 781 0.93 7.40 -23.21
CA VAL A 781 0.70 5.99 -23.52
C VAL A 781 0.06 5.83 -24.89
N ILE A 782 0.69 5.03 -25.73
CA ILE A 782 0.15 4.56 -26.99
C ILE A 782 -0.52 3.21 -26.74
N TYR A 783 -1.82 3.13 -27.02
CA TYR A 783 -2.54 1.87 -26.91
C TYR A 783 -2.32 1.03 -28.16
N THR A 784 -1.89 -0.21 -27.94
CA THR A 784 -1.72 -1.20 -29.00
C THR A 784 -2.55 -2.44 -28.68
N PRO A 785 -2.90 -3.28 -29.65
CA PRO A 785 -3.60 -4.53 -29.40
C PRO A 785 -2.83 -5.54 -28.52
N LEU A 786 -1.53 -5.30 -28.34
CA LEU A 786 -0.62 -6.11 -27.52
C LEU A 786 -0.29 -5.48 -26.18
N GLY A 787 -1.05 -4.45 -25.80
CA GLY A 787 -0.85 -3.73 -24.54
C GLY A 787 -0.35 -2.30 -24.73
N ARG A 788 0.03 -1.66 -23.64
CA ARG A 788 0.48 -0.27 -23.63
C ARG A 788 1.93 -0.16 -24.08
N PHE A 789 2.24 0.94 -24.78
CA PHE A 789 3.61 1.31 -25.14
C PHE A 789 3.85 2.79 -24.81
N SER A 790 5.01 3.12 -24.29
CA SER A 790 5.44 4.49 -24.03
C SER A 790 6.86 4.65 -24.52
N PRO A 791 7.12 5.53 -25.50
CA PRO A 791 8.48 5.81 -25.95
C PRO A 791 9.28 6.54 -24.87
N ASP A 792 10.61 6.41 -24.94
CA ASP A 792 11.52 6.94 -23.91
C ASP A 792 11.75 8.45 -24.04
N TRP A 793 12.08 8.93 -25.25
CA TRP A 793 12.66 10.26 -25.45
C TRP A 793 11.90 11.11 -26.45
N MET A 794 11.90 12.39 -26.19
CA MET A 794 11.44 13.47 -27.04
C MET A 794 12.60 14.46 -27.21
N ILE A 795 13.09 14.65 -28.44
CA ILE A 795 14.30 15.43 -28.76
C ILE A 795 13.97 16.47 -29.81
N VAL A 796 14.31 17.72 -29.55
CA VAL A 796 14.19 18.84 -30.50
C VAL A 796 15.58 19.22 -31.00
N PHE A 797 15.75 19.16 -32.29
CA PHE A 797 16.97 19.56 -32.97
C PHE A 797 16.85 20.93 -33.65
N ASP A 798 17.97 21.55 -33.89
CA ASP A 798 18.07 22.74 -34.74
C ASP A 798 17.76 22.39 -36.20
N LYS A 799 16.66 22.89 -36.73
CA LYS A 799 16.16 22.64 -38.08
C LYS A 799 17.11 23.04 -39.21
N ASN A 800 18.11 23.87 -38.87
CA ASN A 800 19.15 24.24 -39.87
C ASN A 800 20.29 23.24 -39.93
N LYS A 801 20.33 22.27 -39.02
CA LYS A 801 21.44 21.29 -38.87
C LYS A 801 21.00 19.84 -39.08
N VAL A 802 19.68 19.57 -39.11
CA VAL A 802 19.14 18.22 -39.29
C VAL A 802 17.88 18.25 -40.18
N LYS A 803 17.62 17.14 -40.85
CA LYS A 803 16.44 16.99 -41.69
C LYS A 803 15.17 16.84 -40.85
N TYR A 804 15.22 16.05 -39.81
CA TYR A 804 14.10 15.80 -38.87
C TYR A 804 14.29 16.60 -37.60
N ALA A 805 13.64 17.76 -37.51
CA ALA A 805 13.76 18.67 -36.38
C ALA A 805 13.16 18.12 -35.07
N TYR A 806 12.23 17.18 -35.17
CA TYR A 806 11.53 16.60 -34.04
C TYR A 806 11.68 15.08 -34.04
N PHE A 807 12.29 14.54 -33.01
CA PHE A 807 12.60 13.11 -32.93
C PHE A 807 12.07 12.49 -31.64
N ILE A 808 11.37 11.36 -31.78
CA ILE A 808 10.98 10.50 -30.66
C ILE A 808 11.81 9.25 -30.73
N ALA A 809 12.52 8.93 -29.67
CA ALA A 809 13.41 7.79 -29.63
C ALA A 809 12.98 6.78 -28.55
N GLU A 810 13.17 5.52 -28.91
CA GLU A 810 13.16 4.40 -27.99
C GLU A 810 14.59 3.85 -27.88
N THR A 811 15.12 3.77 -26.66
CA THR A 811 16.51 3.29 -26.45
C THR A 811 16.54 1.81 -26.10
N LYS A 812 17.28 1.02 -26.86
CA LYS A 812 17.48 -0.42 -26.61
C LYS A 812 18.97 -0.78 -26.51
N GLY A 813 19.31 -1.72 -25.64
CA GLY A 813 20.68 -2.14 -25.40
C GLY A 813 21.35 -2.80 -26.59
N SER A 814 20.61 -3.55 -27.42
CA SER A 814 21.10 -4.08 -28.70
C SER A 814 19.95 -4.35 -29.68
N LYS A 815 20.24 -4.26 -31.00
CA LYS A 815 19.26 -4.63 -32.03
C LYS A 815 18.92 -6.14 -32.00
N ARG A 816 19.84 -6.99 -31.52
CA ARG A 816 19.61 -8.45 -31.37
C ARG A 816 18.55 -8.79 -30.32
N ASP A 817 18.41 -7.95 -29.28
CA ASP A 817 17.38 -8.16 -28.25
C ASP A 817 15.96 -7.89 -28.79
N LEU A 818 15.82 -7.07 -29.84
CA LEU A 818 14.55 -6.79 -30.53
C LEU A 818 14.10 -7.96 -31.42
N ASP A 819 15.05 -8.65 -32.05
CA ASP A 819 14.73 -9.79 -32.93
C ASP A 819 14.20 -11.01 -32.15
N GLN A 820 14.51 -11.11 -30.87
CA GLN A 820 14.05 -12.22 -30.00
C GLN A 820 12.66 -12.02 -29.39
N ARG A 821 12.07 -10.82 -29.48
CA ARG A 821 10.77 -10.49 -28.84
C ARG A 821 9.76 -9.98 -29.85
N GLY A 822 9.05 -10.92 -30.53
CA GLY A 822 8.04 -10.59 -31.54
C GLY A 822 7.01 -9.54 -31.08
N VAL A 823 6.48 -9.67 -29.86
CA VAL A 823 5.50 -8.74 -29.28
C VAL A 823 6.05 -7.30 -29.12
N GLU A 824 7.31 -7.15 -28.71
CA GLU A 824 7.89 -5.82 -28.48
C GLU A 824 8.21 -5.09 -29.80
N ARG A 825 8.71 -5.84 -30.79
CA ARG A 825 8.90 -5.34 -32.16
C ARG A 825 7.60 -4.78 -32.71
N ILE A 826 6.49 -5.49 -32.53
CA ILE A 826 5.20 -5.06 -33.05
C ILE A 826 4.63 -3.85 -32.30
N LYS A 827 4.85 -3.73 -30.99
CA LYS A 827 4.50 -2.49 -30.26
C LYS A 827 5.24 -1.28 -30.82
N ILE A 828 6.53 -1.43 -31.15
CA ILE A 828 7.33 -0.38 -31.79
C ILE A 828 6.77 -0.01 -33.17
N GLU A 829 6.45 -1.00 -33.98
CA GLU A 829 5.86 -0.75 -35.31
C GLU A 829 4.46 -0.13 -35.19
N CYS A 830 3.67 -0.51 -34.21
CA CYS A 830 2.41 0.18 -33.87
C CYS A 830 2.66 1.65 -33.50
N ALA A 831 3.73 1.94 -32.73
CA ALA A 831 4.09 3.32 -32.40
C ALA A 831 4.52 4.12 -33.64
N LYS A 832 5.24 3.52 -34.58
CA LYS A 832 5.54 4.18 -35.88
C LYS A 832 4.27 4.56 -36.62
N LYS A 833 3.33 3.64 -36.76
CA LYS A 833 2.02 3.90 -37.40
C LYS A 833 1.20 4.95 -36.63
N HIS A 834 1.26 4.94 -35.29
CA HIS A 834 0.60 5.95 -34.47
C HIS A 834 1.16 7.35 -34.72
N PHE A 835 2.49 7.53 -34.65
CA PHE A 835 3.10 8.84 -34.89
C PHE A 835 2.89 9.33 -36.33
N HIS A 836 2.90 8.44 -37.31
CA HIS A 836 2.54 8.77 -38.68
C HIS A 836 1.09 9.29 -38.80
N ALA A 837 0.18 8.75 -38.02
CA ALA A 837 -1.24 9.16 -38.06
C ALA A 837 -1.53 10.48 -37.32
N ILE A 838 -0.79 10.78 -36.22
CA ILE A 838 -1.10 11.97 -35.40
C ILE A 838 -0.23 13.18 -35.72
N SER A 839 0.93 13.02 -36.37
CA SER A 839 1.92 14.07 -36.60
C SER A 839 2.19 14.28 -38.12
N ASP A 840 2.99 15.30 -38.43
CA ASP A 840 3.43 15.60 -39.79
C ASP A 840 4.80 14.92 -40.14
N GLU A 841 5.22 15.05 -41.38
CA GLU A 841 6.49 14.48 -41.90
C GLU A 841 7.75 14.99 -41.20
N LYS A 842 7.64 16.05 -40.36
CA LYS A 842 8.76 16.61 -39.62
C LYS A 842 9.03 15.90 -38.32
N VAL A 843 8.10 15.04 -37.85
CA VAL A 843 8.25 14.22 -36.66
C VAL A 843 8.71 12.82 -37.06
N LYS A 844 9.83 12.38 -36.54
CA LYS A 844 10.35 11.04 -36.75
C LYS A 844 10.31 10.24 -35.44
N PHE A 845 9.79 9.02 -35.50
CA PHE A 845 9.93 8.04 -34.43
C PHE A 845 10.78 6.87 -34.91
N ASP A 846 11.79 6.48 -34.12
CA ASP A 846 12.55 5.25 -34.39
C ASP A 846 13.22 4.72 -33.13
N VAL A 847 13.72 3.48 -33.21
CA VAL A 847 14.50 2.82 -32.17
C VAL A 847 15.97 3.08 -32.41
N VAL A 848 16.66 3.50 -31.36
CA VAL A 848 18.07 3.81 -31.41
C VAL A 848 18.85 3.02 -30.37
N SER A 849 20.02 2.52 -30.76
CA SER A 849 20.93 1.81 -29.86
C SER A 849 22.03 2.72 -29.28
N SER A 850 22.28 3.85 -29.91
CA SER A 850 23.32 4.80 -29.54
C SER A 850 23.06 6.19 -30.11
N TRP A 851 23.83 7.18 -29.63
CA TRP A 851 23.83 8.53 -30.19
C TRP A 851 24.23 8.57 -31.66
N ASP A 852 25.22 7.76 -32.06
CA ASP A 852 25.66 7.69 -33.47
C ASP A 852 24.60 7.07 -34.39
N ASP A 853 23.79 6.15 -33.85
CA ASP A 853 22.65 5.59 -34.58
C ASP A 853 21.57 6.67 -34.77
N LEU A 854 21.30 7.46 -33.76
CA LEU A 854 20.35 8.58 -33.83
C LEU A 854 20.78 9.62 -34.87
N LYS A 855 22.09 10.00 -34.90
CA LYS A 855 22.61 10.96 -35.89
C LYS A 855 22.38 10.52 -37.33
N LYS A 856 22.57 9.23 -37.61
CA LYS A 856 22.30 8.66 -38.94
C LYS A 856 20.84 8.73 -39.33
N ILE A 857 19.94 8.37 -38.36
CA ILE A 857 18.51 8.33 -38.61
C ILE A 857 17.91 9.74 -38.72
N ALA A 858 18.42 10.68 -37.95
CA ALA A 858 17.97 12.09 -37.98
C ALA A 858 18.51 12.85 -39.20
N GLU A 859 19.41 12.25 -39.98
CA GLU A 859 20.02 12.81 -41.20
C GLU A 859 20.64 14.20 -40.94
N PHE A 860 21.70 14.23 -40.12
CA PHE A 860 22.45 15.45 -39.82
C PHE A 860 23.02 16.03 -41.09
N ILE A 861 22.80 17.34 -41.33
CA ILE A 861 23.34 18.09 -42.45
C ILE A 861 24.77 18.51 -42.06
N HIS A 862 25.78 18.00 -42.75
CA HIS A 862 27.19 18.32 -42.48
C HIS A 862 27.58 19.68 -43.06
#